data_c80869500b80bc1bc478e65bba41ed14
#
_entry.id   c80869500b80bc1bc478e65bba41ed14
#
_cell.length_a   1.000
_cell.length_b   1.000
_cell.length_c   1.000
_cell.angle_alpha   90.00
_cell.angle_beta   90.00
_cell.angle_gamma   90.00
#
_symmetry.space_group_name_H-M   'P 1'
#
loop_
_entity.id
_entity.type
_entity.pdbx_description
1 polymer ?
#
loop_
_entity_poly.entity_id
_entity_poly.type
_entity_poly.pdbx_seq_one_letter_code
_entity_poly.pdbx_strand_id
1 'polypeptide(L)'
;MIFKTIIFWTTPELPNADEALTISFRAGKSSALYGYTGDVYAHIGILEYGTWKFVQADWTENIDKCKFAKDPVEANTWHLELNPSIREYFESGSTAVTQIGIVIRNVDGTAKGIVEDRFITVQDDKYKPFQPGEMVSAPMPSGCTYGINAESNQITFVLHDKDTKGEHKDYAYIMGDFNDWTLSDDDKSRMYRDDANGCWWITVTGLDPDKEYRYQYHIGDRSTKEGEPDKVLRLSDAFSEKILDPNNDQWINYHNPIYPAEAMVYPGDKGASGAVSCVKINRDNFAWDPFTFKNRECPVIYEMLFGDFTETHDIAGALKKLDYLQTLGINAVELMPIQEFDGNESWGYNPTHYFALDKAYGTREQYKTFINECHKRGIAVIIDVVYNHSTGASPLAQIYWNSTKNQTAANNPYFFETGRHDFNVFHDINHGDKFMQDLIKRSLVYLIEEYNVDGFRFDLSKGFTDSQNGWNGVDQTRIALIKDYAKAIKNADPDSYIILEHWGQYSEESEYIRNDMHPWKKMNEQFCETAMGWSGSKGDLSGNHAWLDGTWGASGWVTFMESHDEERMAYKQEKYGHSSVKGNEKNSMQNLALNAVCFLGTPGPKMIWQMGELGYNYNKWCSTDGTDYTGTGEHETDRKPVKWNYYDNANRRYVYDVYCKMNDLRNDNPELFGKGAYYSGVGNYSMSSWPLKGFSIEKDGKKVCGYANYHGDKGGSQTFSVPSGTWTDILSGKTVHGGNYTLHSGEALVLVNSSVVR
;
A
#
# COMPACT_ATOMS: atom_id res chain seq x y z
N MET A 1 -17.64 -49.85 13.82
CA MET A 1 -16.63 -49.35 12.88
C MET A 1 -16.43 -47.90 13.16
N ILE A 2 -15.26 -47.43 13.61
CA ILE A 2 -15.03 -46.00 13.95
C ILE A 2 -14.66 -45.32 12.65
N PHE A 3 -15.56 -44.49 12.11
CA PHE A 3 -15.31 -43.73 10.88
C PHE A 3 -14.16 -42.74 11.10
N LYS A 4 -13.06 -42.90 10.38
CA LYS A 4 -11.91 -41.97 10.37
C LYS A 4 -12.13 -40.78 9.46
N THR A 5 -13.12 -40.80 8.57
CA THR A 5 -13.31 -39.88 7.46
C THR A 5 -14.47 -38.92 7.74
N ILE A 6 -14.30 -37.64 7.42
CA ILE A 6 -15.38 -36.65 7.34
C ILE A 6 -16.25 -37.04 6.13
N ILE A 7 -17.57 -37.04 6.29
CA ILE A 7 -18.52 -37.33 5.21
C ILE A 7 -19.44 -36.12 5.05
N PHE A 8 -19.58 -35.67 3.80
CA PHE A 8 -20.49 -34.61 3.39
C PHE A 8 -21.29 -35.12 2.19
N TRP A 9 -22.61 -35.01 2.23
CA TRP A 9 -23.49 -35.44 1.13
C TRP A 9 -24.77 -34.62 1.11
N THR A 10 -25.47 -34.70 -0.03
CA THR A 10 -26.77 -34.05 -0.24
C THR A 10 -27.83 -35.08 -0.60
N THR A 11 -29.07 -34.73 -0.31
CA THR A 11 -30.24 -35.51 -0.73
C THR A 11 -31.27 -34.54 -1.31
N PRO A 12 -31.54 -34.56 -2.63
CA PRO A 12 -30.93 -35.44 -3.64
C PRO A 12 -29.43 -35.18 -3.85
N GLU A 13 -28.70 -36.11 -4.47
CA GLU A 13 -27.28 -36.00 -4.77
C GLU A 13 -26.99 -34.87 -5.78
N LEU A 14 -27.87 -34.72 -6.77
CA LEU A 14 -27.89 -33.61 -7.70
C LEU A 14 -29.21 -32.80 -7.50
N PRO A 15 -29.20 -31.73 -6.69
CA PRO A 15 -30.41 -31.01 -6.37
C PRO A 15 -30.86 -30.10 -7.51
N ASN A 16 -32.16 -29.81 -7.55
CA ASN A 16 -32.77 -28.83 -8.43
C ASN A 16 -33.15 -27.54 -7.66
N ALA A 17 -32.94 -26.38 -8.25
CA ALA A 17 -33.16 -25.09 -7.61
C ALA A 17 -34.58 -24.86 -7.09
N ASP A 18 -35.59 -25.43 -7.76
CA ASP A 18 -37.00 -25.31 -7.40
C ASP A 18 -37.51 -26.47 -6.53
N GLU A 19 -36.60 -27.31 -5.99
CA GLU A 19 -36.89 -28.38 -5.08
C GLU A 19 -36.19 -28.25 -3.72
N ALA A 20 -36.68 -28.96 -2.71
CA ALA A 20 -36.06 -28.98 -1.39
C ALA A 20 -34.73 -29.75 -1.41
N LEU A 21 -33.81 -29.35 -0.55
CA LEU A 21 -32.50 -30.00 -0.40
C LEU A 21 -32.20 -30.26 1.06
N THR A 22 -31.72 -31.48 1.38
CA THR A 22 -31.09 -31.80 2.66
C THR A 22 -29.60 -31.87 2.50
N ILE A 23 -28.85 -31.05 3.24
CA ILE A 23 -27.39 -31.10 3.32
C ILE A 23 -27.02 -31.83 4.60
N SER A 24 -26.19 -32.84 4.49
CA SER A 24 -25.80 -33.71 5.59
C SER A 24 -24.29 -33.72 5.81
N PHE A 25 -23.90 -33.69 7.08
CA PHE A 25 -22.53 -33.70 7.51
C PHE A 25 -22.30 -34.68 8.66
N ARG A 26 -21.27 -35.52 8.54
CA ARG A 26 -20.78 -36.37 9.62
C ARG A 26 -19.33 -36.06 9.94
N ALA A 27 -19.09 -35.63 11.16
CA ALA A 27 -17.73 -35.35 11.62
C ALA A 27 -16.93 -36.64 11.84
N GLY A 28 -15.82 -36.80 11.13
CA GLY A 28 -14.80 -37.78 11.42
C GLY A 28 -13.83 -37.30 12.50
N LYS A 29 -12.91 -38.18 12.96
CA LYS A 29 -11.95 -37.84 14.02
C LYS A 29 -11.01 -36.68 13.72
N SER A 30 -10.84 -36.32 12.45
CA SER A 30 -10.04 -35.15 12.01
C SER A 30 -10.81 -33.84 12.01
N SER A 31 -12.13 -33.88 12.19
CA SER A 31 -12.97 -32.68 12.25
C SER A 31 -12.89 -32.05 13.62
N ALA A 32 -12.81 -30.72 13.68
CA ALA A 32 -12.89 -29.96 14.91
C ALA A 32 -14.26 -30.09 15.61
N LEU A 33 -15.29 -30.53 14.89
CA LEU A 33 -16.63 -30.82 15.43
C LEU A 33 -16.83 -32.30 15.87
N TYR A 34 -15.80 -33.13 15.85
CA TYR A 34 -15.93 -34.49 16.34
C TYR A 34 -16.16 -34.54 17.86
N GLY A 35 -17.28 -35.13 18.28
CA GLY A 35 -17.67 -35.14 19.69
C GLY A 35 -18.28 -33.82 20.21
N TYR A 36 -18.46 -32.85 19.33
CA TYR A 36 -19.04 -31.56 19.69
C TYR A 36 -20.52 -31.72 20.10
N THR A 37 -20.91 -31.09 21.20
CA THR A 37 -22.26 -31.20 21.79
C THR A 37 -23.11 -29.97 21.63
N GLY A 38 -22.51 -28.84 21.26
CA GLY A 38 -23.19 -27.59 21.02
C GLY A 38 -23.90 -27.50 19.66
N ASP A 39 -24.49 -26.36 19.42
CA ASP A 39 -25.18 -26.08 18.15
C ASP A 39 -24.19 -25.89 17.00
N VAL A 40 -24.57 -26.37 15.82
CA VAL A 40 -23.79 -26.25 14.57
C VAL A 40 -24.57 -25.42 13.57
N TYR A 41 -23.90 -24.52 12.89
CA TYR A 41 -24.48 -23.58 11.94
C TYR A 41 -23.77 -23.62 10.59
N ALA A 42 -24.49 -23.25 9.55
CA ALA A 42 -23.97 -23.01 8.22
C ALA A 42 -23.74 -21.49 8.00
N HIS A 43 -22.57 -21.13 7.48
CA HIS A 43 -22.43 -19.95 6.66
C HIS A 43 -22.67 -20.40 5.22
N ILE A 44 -23.79 -19.95 4.61
CA ILE A 44 -24.29 -20.53 3.37
C ILE A 44 -24.86 -19.44 2.45
N GLY A 45 -24.56 -19.58 1.14
CA GLY A 45 -25.02 -18.65 0.12
C GLY A 45 -25.00 -19.32 -1.27
N ILE A 46 -25.49 -18.60 -2.28
CA ILE A 46 -25.35 -18.99 -3.68
C ILE A 46 -24.01 -18.49 -4.20
N LEU A 47 -23.28 -19.29 -4.95
CA LEU A 47 -22.14 -18.83 -5.71
C LEU A 47 -22.58 -18.46 -7.12
N GLU A 48 -22.33 -17.22 -7.47
CA GLU A 48 -22.47 -16.73 -8.82
C GLU A 48 -21.11 -16.20 -9.28
N TYR A 49 -20.53 -16.85 -10.30
CA TYR A 49 -19.20 -16.54 -10.84
C TYR A 49 -18.09 -16.46 -9.78
N GLY A 50 -18.13 -17.39 -8.81
CA GLY A 50 -17.16 -17.47 -7.72
C GLY A 50 -17.40 -16.51 -6.55
N THR A 51 -18.37 -15.61 -6.65
CA THR A 51 -18.75 -14.66 -5.59
C THR A 51 -19.95 -15.17 -4.80
N TRP A 52 -19.86 -15.06 -3.47
CA TRP A 52 -20.95 -15.38 -2.57
C TRP A 52 -22.05 -14.35 -2.66
N LYS A 53 -23.27 -14.77 -2.98
CA LYS A 53 -24.51 -13.97 -3.00
C LYS A 53 -25.59 -14.62 -2.16
N PHE A 54 -26.56 -13.84 -1.78
CA PHE A 54 -27.69 -14.33 -0.95
C PHE A 54 -27.22 -15.08 0.29
N VAL A 55 -26.13 -14.62 0.90
CA VAL A 55 -25.61 -15.20 2.15
C VAL A 55 -26.66 -14.98 3.24
N GLN A 56 -27.06 -16.06 3.93
CA GLN A 56 -28.21 -16.03 4.82
C GLN A 56 -27.93 -15.49 6.21
N ALA A 57 -26.64 -15.47 6.63
CA ALA A 57 -26.22 -14.93 7.93
C ALA A 57 -24.76 -14.55 7.89
N ASP A 58 -24.35 -13.54 8.66
CA ASP A 58 -22.94 -13.19 8.84
C ASP A 58 -22.17 -14.28 9.57
N TRP A 59 -20.82 -14.26 9.50
CA TRP A 59 -19.98 -15.33 10.02
C TRP A 59 -20.25 -15.69 11.48
N THR A 60 -20.56 -14.73 12.34
CA THR A 60 -20.84 -14.94 13.77
C THR A 60 -22.32 -14.93 14.11
N GLU A 61 -23.18 -14.67 13.14
CA GLU A 61 -24.62 -14.61 13.33
C GLU A 61 -25.25 -16.02 13.33
N ASN A 62 -26.06 -16.32 14.37
CA ASN A 62 -26.68 -17.63 14.57
C ASN A 62 -28.18 -17.52 14.40
N ILE A 63 -28.67 -17.74 13.18
CA ILE A 63 -30.11 -17.76 12.87
C ILE A 63 -30.63 -19.21 12.73
N ASP A 64 -31.88 -19.44 13.10
CA ASP A 64 -32.48 -20.77 13.05
C ASP A 64 -32.49 -21.35 11.64
N LYS A 65 -32.64 -20.54 10.62
CA LYS A 65 -32.61 -20.92 9.20
C LYS A 65 -31.28 -21.60 8.78
N CYS A 66 -30.16 -21.23 9.42
CA CYS A 66 -28.82 -21.79 9.15
C CYS A 66 -28.39 -22.85 10.16
N LYS A 67 -29.25 -23.22 11.11
CA LYS A 67 -28.93 -24.17 12.17
C LYS A 67 -29.09 -25.63 11.69
N PHE A 68 -28.05 -26.41 11.85
CA PHE A 68 -28.11 -27.85 11.61
C PHE A 68 -28.86 -28.57 12.73
N ALA A 69 -29.79 -29.47 12.37
CA ALA A 69 -30.41 -30.38 13.27
C ALA A 69 -29.48 -31.59 13.53
N LYS A 70 -29.25 -31.95 14.78
CA LYS A 70 -28.43 -33.15 15.13
C LYS A 70 -29.22 -34.38 14.87
N ASP A 71 -28.58 -35.36 14.22
CA ASP A 71 -29.20 -36.69 13.99
C ASP A 71 -29.45 -37.40 15.34
N PRO A 72 -30.67 -37.86 15.60
CA PRO A 72 -31.05 -38.51 16.88
C PRO A 72 -30.45 -39.91 17.06
N VAL A 73 -30.00 -40.54 15.98
CA VAL A 73 -29.53 -41.95 15.98
C VAL A 73 -28.04 -42.03 15.68
N GLU A 74 -27.58 -41.30 14.68
CA GLU A 74 -26.21 -41.32 14.24
C GLU A 74 -25.33 -40.27 14.93
N ALA A 75 -24.38 -40.76 15.74
CA ALA A 75 -23.47 -39.86 16.47
C ALA A 75 -22.60 -39.01 15.50
N ASN A 76 -22.34 -37.76 15.89
CA ASN A 76 -21.53 -36.79 15.13
C ASN A 76 -22.10 -36.46 13.73
N THR A 77 -23.41 -36.60 13.56
CA THR A 77 -24.10 -36.34 12.30
C THR A 77 -25.11 -35.24 12.46
N TRP A 78 -25.22 -34.35 11.46
CA TRP A 78 -26.11 -33.19 11.42
C TRP A 78 -26.71 -33.02 10.04
N HIS A 79 -27.92 -32.46 9.97
CA HIS A 79 -28.68 -32.19 8.76
C HIS A 79 -29.15 -30.72 8.70
N LEU A 80 -29.05 -30.09 7.55
CA LEU A 80 -29.63 -28.77 7.26
C LEU A 80 -30.62 -28.93 6.11
N GLU A 81 -31.84 -28.50 6.31
CA GLU A 81 -32.90 -28.57 5.30
C GLU A 81 -33.11 -27.22 4.66
N LEU A 82 -33.04 -27.13 3.36
CA LEU A 82 -33.37 -25.97 2.55
C LEU A 82 -34.78 -26.16 2.01
N ASN A 83 -35.76 -25.63 2.71
CA ASN A 83 -37.18 -25.76 2.42
C ASN A 83 -37.85 -24.40 2.16
N PRO A 84 -38.97 -24.33 1.37
CA PRO A 84 -39.58 -25.44 0.59
C PRO A 84 -38.84 -25.77 -0.70
N SER A 85 -37.94 -24.90 -1.17
CA SER A 85 -37.02 -25.10 -2.28
C SER A 85 -35.72 -24.34 -2.02
N ILE A 86 -34.64 -24.70 -2.74
CA ILE A 86 -33.38 -23.97 -2.69
C ILE A 86 -33.61 -22.48 -3.04
N ARG A 87 -34.32 -22.20 -4.12
CA ARG A 87 -34.62 -20.84 -4.58
C ARG A 87 -35.36 -20.01 -3.53
N GLU A 88 -36.37 -20.56 -2.88
CA GLU A 88 -37.13 -19.84 -1.85
C GLU A 88 -36.33 -19.70 -0.55
N TYR A 89 -35.52 -20.70 -0.20
CA TYR A 89 -34.61 -20.62 0.95
C TYR A 89 -33.64 -19.46 0.82
N PHE A 90 -33.06 -19.23 -0.36
CA PHE A 90 -32.13 -18.11 -0.59
C PHE A 90 -32.84 -16.82 -1.01
N GLU A 91 -34.13 -16.84 -1.28
CA GLU A 91 -34.89 -15.68 -1.81
C GLU A 91 -34.30 -15.13 -3.12
N SER A 92 -33.74 -16.03 -3.95
CA SER A 92 -32.93 -15.69 -5.11
C SER A 92 -33.74 -15.19 -6.34
N GLY A 93 -35.07 -15.23 -6.26
CA GLY A 93 -35.98 -14.71 -7.29
C GLY A 93 -35.71 -15.33 -8.67
N SER A 94 -35.35 -14.51 -9.65
CA SER A 94 -35.04 -14.93 -11.03
C SER A 94 -33.54 -15.20 -11.27
N THR A 95 -32.71 -15.12 -10.24
CA THR A 95 -31.28 -15.44 -10.36
C THR A 95 -31.11 -16.95 -10.60
N ALA A 96 -30.25 -17.31 -11.56
CA ALA A 96 -29.91 -18.71 -11.81
C ALA A 96 -29.12 -19.27 -10.60
N VAL A 97 -29.59 -20.40 -10.06
CA VAL A 97 -28.92 -21.07 -8.93
C VAL A 97 -28.19 -22.29 -9.44
N THR A 98 -26.91 -22.12 -9.74
CA THR A 98 -26.08 -23.21 -10.27
C THR A 98 -25.15 -23.83 -9.25
N GLN A 99 -24.86 -23.12 -8.16
CA GLN A 99 -23.97 -23.61 -7.11
C GLN A 99 -24.30 -23.00 -5.75
N ILE A 100 -24.23 -23.80 -4.69
CA ILE A 100 -24.33 -23.36 -3.29
C ILE A 100 -22.94 -23.49 -2.67
N GLY A 101 -22.47 -22.43 -2.00
CA GLY A 101 -21.32 -22.46 -1.11
C GLY A 101 -21.74 -22.64 0.34
N ILE A 102 -21.01 -23.46 1.10
CA ILE A 102 -21.31 -23.72 2.52
C ILE A 102 -20.03 -23.92 3.33
N VAL A 103 -20.01 -23.27 4.49
CA VAL A 103 -19.02 -23.54 5.57
C VAL A 103 -19.78 -23.98 6.81
N ILE A 104 -19.39 -25.12 7.38
CA ILE A 104 -20.03 -25.68 8.59
C ILE A 104 -19.18 -25.28 9.79
N ARG A 105 -19.81 -24.63 10.79
CA ARG A 105 -19.11 -24.06 11.95
C ARG A 105 -19.86 -24.30 13.27
N ASN A 106 -19.13 -24.15 14.38
CA ASN A 106 -19.73 -24.06 15.72
C ASN A 106 -20.38 -22.68 15.95
N VAL A 107 -21.00 -22.51 17.12
CA VAL A 107 -21.77 -21.30 17.49
C VAL A 107 -20.96 -20.00 17.46
N ASP A 108 -19.69 -20.04 17.82
CA ASP A 108 -18.79 -18.87 17.90
C ASP A 108 -17.87 -18.71 16.68
N GLY A 109 -17.98 -19.59 15.67
CA GLY A 109 -17.17 -19.52 14.46
C GLY A 109 -15.71 -19.94 14.62
N THR A 110 -15.31 -20.42 15.79
CA THR A 110 -13.90 -20.79 16.09
C THR A 110 -13.51 -22.17 15.61
N ALA A 111 -14.48 -23.05 15.30
CA ALA A 111 -14.25 -24.39 14.82
C ALA A 111 -15.08 -24.69 13.57
N LYS A 112 -14.41 -25.19 12.52
CA LYS A 112 -15.03 -25.65 11.27
C LYS A 112 -15.23 -27.17 11.28
N GLY A 113 -16.37 -27.63 10.78
CA GLY A 113 -16.66 -29.06 10.59
C GLY A 113 -15.81 -29.67 9.49
N ILE A 114 -15.57 -28.91 8.44
CA ILE A 114 -14.69 -29.22 7.32
C ILE A 114 -13.79 -27.99 7.15
N VAL A 115 -12.49 -28.19 6.98
CA VAL A 115 -11.50 -27.10 6.87
C VAL A 115 -11.75 -26.24 5.63
N GLU A 116 -12.04 -26.92 4.51
CA GLU A 116 -12.27 -26.29 3.22
C GLU A 116 -13.76 -25.97 3.03
N ASP A 117 -14.06 -24.91 2.30
CA ASP A 117 -15.42 -24.59 1.87
C ASP A 117 -15.95 -25.70 0.97
N ARG A 118 -17.25 -25.97 1.04
CA ARG A 118 -17.92 -26.98 0.22
C ARG A 118 -18.84 -26.33 -0.79
N PHE A 119 -18.82 -26.86 -2.01
CA PHE A 119 -19.63 -26.38 -3.12
C PHE A 119 -20.55 -27.49 -3.59
N ILE A 120 -21.84 -27.19 -3.73
CA ILE A 120 -22.88 -28.10 -4.18
C ILE A 120 -23.37 -27.62 -5.53
N THR A 121 -23.19 -28.41 -6.58
CA THR A 121 -23.76 -28.12 -7.90
C THR A 121 -25.28 -28.27 -7.86
N VAL A 122 -26.00 -27.33 -8.44
CA VAL A 122 -27.46 -27.27 -8.50
C VAL A 122 -27.93 -27.19 -9.94
N GLN A 123 -28.94 -27.96 -10.33
CA GLN A 123 -29.62 -27.81 -11.60
C GLN A 123 -30.69 -26.73 -11.49
N ASP A 124 -30.72 -25.83 -12.45
CA ASP A 124 -31.77 -24.82 -12.57
C ASP A 124 -32.47 -24.93 -13.92
N ASP A 125 -33.64 -25.53 -13.93
CA ASP A 125 -34.41 -25.75 -15.16
C ASP A 125 -35.20 -24.50 -15.59
N LYS A 126 -35.43 -23.57 -14.64
CA LYS A 126 -36.26 -22.39 -14.86
C LYS A 126 -35.45 -21.19 -15.30
N TYR A 127 -34.31 -20.97 -14.68
CA TYR A 127 -33.40 -19.88 -15.01
C TYR A 127 -32.05 -20.46 -15.39
N LYS A 128 -31.72 -20.42 -16.68
CA LYS A 128 -30.45 -20.99 -17.18
C LYS A 128 -29.38 -19.90 -17.22
N PRO A 129 -28.14 -20.22 -16.85
CA PRO A 129 -27.03 -19.31 -17.06
C PRO A 129 -26.86 -19.03 -18.55
N PHE A 130 -26.30 -17.86 -18.86
CA PHE A 130 -25.92 -17.49 -20.22
C PHE A 130 -25.03 -18.58 -20.85
N GLN A 131 -25.36 -18.95 -22.11
CA GLN A 131 -24.57 -19.93 -22.86
C GLN A 131 -23.74 -19.19 -23.91
N PRO A 132 -22.39 -19.20 -23.80
CA PRO A 132 -21.53 -18.54 -24.78
C PRO A 132 -21.62 -19.19 -26.17
N GLY A 133 -21.76 -18.37 -27.23
CA GLY A 133 -21.70 -18.78 -28.62
C GLY A 133 -20.27 -19.03 -29.11
N GLU A 134 -20.13 -19.29 -30.41
CA GLU A 134 -18.83 -19.42 -31.06
C GLU A 134 -18.09 -18.07 -31.07
N MET A 135 -16.80 -18.08 -30.72
CA MET A 135 -15.98 -16.88 -30.73
C MET A 135 -15.51 -16.52 -32.12
N VAL A 136 -15.42 -15.23 -32.40
CA VAL A 136 -14.97 -14.70 -33.68
C VAL A 136 -13.57 -14.13 -33.55
N SER A 137 -12.66 -14.61 -34.40
CA SER A 137 -11.31 -14.08 -34.48
C SER A 137 -11.25 -12.85 -35.38
N ALA A 138 -10.72 -11.77 -34.87
CA ALA A 138 -10.42 -10.55 -35.62
C ALA A 138 -9.27 -9.77 -34.98
N PRO A 139 -8.38 -9.13 -35.77
CA PRO A 139 -7.34 -8.28 -35.22
C PRO A 139 -7.96 -7.08 -34.52
N MET A 140 -7.36 -6.67 -33.37
CA MET A 140 -7.78 -5.44 -32.70
C MET A 140 -7.57 -4.22 -33.62
N PRO A 141 -8.38 -3.14 -33.47
CA PRO A 141 -8.24 -1.94 -34.26
C PRO A 141 -6.84 -1.34 -34.20
N SER A 142 -6.35 -0.85 -35.33
CA SER A 142 -5.02 -0.24 -35.41
C SER A 142 -4.92 0.98 -34.52
N GLY A 143 -3.84 1.06 -33.75
CA GLY A 143 -3.59 2.15 -32.78
C GLY A 143 -4.12 1.87 -31.37
N CYS A 144 -4.93 0.82 -31.16
CA CYS A 144 -5.34 0.40 -29.82
C CYS A 144 -4.19 -0.29 -29.08
N THR A 145 -4.22 -0.17 -27.76
CA THR A 145 -3.33 -0.84 -26.81
C THR A 145 -4.18 -1.63 -25.81
N TYR A 146 -3.55 -2.49 -24.99
CA TYR A 146 -4.25 -3.18 -23.90
C TYR A 146 -4.95 -2.20 -22.96
N GLY A 147 -6.09 -2.59 -22.40
CA GLY A 147 -6.94 -1.80 -21.52
C GLY A 147 -7.93 -0.91 -22.25
N ILE A 148 -8.10 0.31 -21.81
CA ILE A 148 -9.17 1.23 -22.21
C ILE A 148 -8.66 2.22 -23.26
N ASN A 149 -9.26 2.17 -24.48
CA ASN A 149 -8.94 3.10 -25.57
C ASN A 149 -10.18 3.95 -25.87
N ALA A 150 -10.24 5.15 -25.30
CA ALA A 150 -11.38 6.05 -25.41
C ALA A 150 -11.17 7.08 -26.52
N GLU A 151 -12.17 7.23 -27.41
CA GLU A 151 -12.18 8.21 -28.52
C GLU A 151 -13.59 8.80 -28.69
N SER A 152 -13.71 10.11 -28.64
CA SER A 152 -14.97 10.84 -28.90
C SER A 152 -16.18 10.29 -28.14
N ASN A 153 -16.96 9.37 -28.73
CA ASN A 153 -18.14 8.76 -28.15
C ASN A 153 -18.10 7.22 -28.19
N GLN A 154 -16.89 6.66 -28.19
CA GLN A 154 -16.68 5.22 -28.20
C GLN A 154 -15.51 4.82 -27.31
N ILE A 155 -15.51 3.57 -26.88
CA ILE A 155 -14.39 2.95 -26.15
C ILE A 155 -14.11 1.60 -26.77
N THR A 156 -12.84 1.35 -27.11
CA THR A 156 -12.36 0.00 -27.41
C THR A 156 -11.71 -0.57 -26.15
N PHE A 157 -12.32 -1.62 -25.63
CA PHE A 157 -11.81 -2.40 -24.49
C PHE A 157 -10.94 -3.53 -25.02
N VAL A 158 -9.73 -3.69 -24.47
CA VAL A 158 -8.76 -4.71 -24.89
C VAL A 158 -8.25 -5.46 -23.67
N LEU A 159 -8.75 -6.67 -23.46
CA LEU A 159 -8.39 -7.53 -22.33
C LEU A 159 -7.26 -8.48 -22.75
N HIS A 160 -6.08 -8.39 -22.12
CA HIS A 160 -5.00 -9.35 -22.32
C HIS A 160 -5.35 -10.69 -21.69
N ASP A 161 -5.22 -11.77 -22.47
CA ASP A 161 -5.50 -13.13 -22.07
C ASP A 161 -4.61 -14.11 -22.85
N LYS A 162 -3.42 -14.36 -22.29
CA LYS A 162 -2.48 -15.33 -22.84
C LYS A 162 -1.63 -15.87 -21.69
N ASP A 163 -1.79 -17.16 -21.39
CA ASP A 163 -1.07 -17.80 -20.31
C ASP A 163 0.41 -18.11 -20.66
N THR A 164 1.18 -18.65 -19.70
CA THR A 164 2.60 -19.01 -19.93
C THR A 164 2.84 -20.05 -21.01
N LYS A 165 1.79 -20.79 -21.43
CA LYS A 165 1.85 -21.78 -22.52
C LYS A 165 1.39 -21.20 -23.86
N GLY A 166 0.89 -19.96 -23.88
CA GLY A 166 0.32 -19.30 -25.03
C GLY A 166 -1.16 -19.64 -25.25
N GLU A 167 -1.81 -20.29 -24.29
CA GLU A 167 -3.24 -20.60 -24.30
C GLU A 167 -4.07 -19.42 -23.79
N HIS A 168 -5.36 -19.41 -24.08
CA HIS A 168 -6.32 -18.38 -23.70
C HIS A 168 -7.62 -19.03 -23.20
N LYS A 169 -8.52 -18.23 -22.60
CA LYS A 169 -9.88 -18.66 -22.26
C LYS A 169 -10.69 -18.97 -23.52
N ASP A 170 -11.73 -19.78 -23.37
CA ASP A 170 -12.55 -20.22 -24.52
C ASP A 170 -13.48 -19.12 -25.03
N TYR A 171 -13.84 -18.15 -24.18
CA TYR A 171 -14.73 -17.06 -24.55
C TYR A 171 -14.56 -15.83 -23.66
N ALA A 172 -14.88 -14.65 -24.21
CA ALA A 172 -14.97 -13.40 -23.48
C ALA A 172 -16.14 -12.54 -23.95
N TYR A 173 -16.81 -11.91 -23.00
CA TYR A 173 -17.90 -10.95 -23.18
C TYR A 173 -17.68 -9.75 -22.30
N ILE A 174 -18.29 -8.61 -22.65
CA ILE A 174 -18.37 -7.43 -21.79
C ILE A 174 -19.81 -7.15 -21.42
N MET A 175 -20.04 -6.70 -20.20
CA MET A 175 -21.34 -6.24 -19.73
C MET A 175 -21.16 -4.98 -18.88
N GLY A 176 -22.13 -4.08 -18.98
CA GLY A 176 -22.05 -2.80 -18.28
C GLY A 176 -23.27 -1.91 -18.53
N ASP A 177 -23.21 -0.68 -18.06
CA ASP A 177 -24.30 0.30 -18.20
C ASP A 177 -24.64 0.64 -19.67
N PHE A 178 -23.75 0.34 -20.61
CA PHE A 178 -23.94 0.58 -22.05
C PHE A 178 -24.76 -0.51 -22.76
N ASN A 179 -24.97 -1.66 -22.14
CA ASN A 179 -25.80 -2.75 -22.66
C ASN A 179 -26.77 -3.31 -21.60
N ASP A 180 -27.15 -2.48 -20.61
CA ASP A 180 -28.02 -2.83 -19.48
C ASP A 180 -27.60 -4.12 -18.75
N TRP A 181 -26.29 -4.36 -18.67
CA TRP A 181 -25.68 -5.52 -18.01
C TRP A 181 -26.11 -6.86 -18.60
N THR A 182 -26.57 -6.85 -19.86
CA THR A 182 -27.07 -8.03 -20.55
C THR A 182 -25.96 -8.70 -21.35
N LEU A 183 -25.76 -9.99 -21.12
CA LEU A 183 -24.92 -10.82 -21.96
C LEU A 183 -25.70 -11.23 -23.21
N SER A 184 -25.13 -10.97 -24.37
CA SER A 184 -25.69 -11.39 -25.67
C SER A 184 -24.60 -11.92 -26.59
N ASP A 185 -24.95 -12.90 -27.43
CA ASP A 185 -24.01 -13.47 -28.38
C ASP A 185 -24.00 -12.67 -29.70
N ASP A 186 -23.79 -11.36 -29.57
CA ASP A 186 -23.71 -10.39 -30.64
C ASP A 186 -22.63 -9.32 -30.40
N ASP A 187 -22.52 -8.36 -31.27
CA ASP A 187 -21.55 -7.26 -31.25
C ASP A 187 -21.76 -6.24 -30.12
N LYS A 188 -22.78 -6.39 -29.28
CA LYS A 188 -23.01 -5.53 -28.10
C LYS A 188 -22.32 -6.05 -26.84
N SER A 189 -21.95 -7.34 -26.82
CA SER A 189 -21.40 -7.98 -25.65
C SER A 189 -20.25 -8.93 -25.96
N ARG A 190 -20.34 -9.73 -27.06
CA ARG A 190 -19.30 -10.70 -27.44
C ARG A 190 -18.02 -9.99 -27.90
N MET A 191 -16.89 -10.33 -27.29
CA MET A 191 -15.58 -9.82 -27.67
C MET A 191 -14.97 -10.62 -28.80
N TYR A 192 -14.20 -9.95 -29.68
CA TYR A 192 -13.39 -10.57 -30.72
C TYR A 192 -12.06 -11.06 -30.16
N ARG A 193 -11.58 -12.21 -30.66
CA ARG A 193 -10.28 -12.76 -30.29
C ARG A 193 -9.19 -12.32 -31.26
N ASP A 194 -8.12 -11.70 -30.75
CA ASP A 194 -6.89 -11.43 -31.50
C ASP A 194 -5.76 -12.35 -30.99
N ASP A 195 -5.55 -13.46 -31.67
CA ASP A 195 -4.54 -14.45 -31.29
C ASP A 195 -3.11 -13.94 -31.44
N ALA A 196 -2.88 -13.04 -32.41
CA ALA A 196 -1.54 -12.48 -32.63
C ALA A 196 -1.06 -11.63 -31.46
N ASN A 197 -1.98 -10.88 -30.88
CA ASN A 197 -1.72 -10.02 -29.71
C ASN A 197 -2.11 -10.67 -28.37
N GLY A 198 -2.70 -11.87 -28.38
CA GLY A 198 -3.11 -12.58 -27.17
C GLY A 198 -4.15 -11.83 -26.34
N CYS A 199 -5.18 -11.30 -26.99
CA CYS A 199 -6.18 -10.47 -26.31
C CYS A 199 -7.60 -10.66 -26.85
N TRP A 200 -8.56 -10.22 -26.08
CA TRP A 200 -9.96 -10.04 -26.44
C TRP A 200 -10.25 -8.56 -26.59
N TRP A 201 -11.05 -8.16 -27.59
CA TRP A 201 -11.38 -6.76 -27.76
C TRP A 201 -12.82 -6.55 -28.24
N ILE A 202 -13.40 -5.41 -27.90
CA ILE A 202 -14.69 -4.93 -28.39
C ILE A 202 -14.71 -3.41 -28.40
N THR A 203 -15.36 -2.81 -29.44
CA THR A 203 -15.62 -1.38 -29.47
C THR A 203 -17.08 -1.09 -29.15
N VAL A 204 -17.33 -0.39 -28.07
CA VAL A 204 -18.65 0.09 -27.67
C VAL A 204 -18.80 1.52 -28.18
N THR A 205 -19.85 1.79 -28.95
CA THR A 205 -20.11 3.08 -29.60
C THR A 205 -21.37 3.75 -29.07
N GLY A 206 -21.55 5.05 -29.36
CA GLY A 206 -22.76 5.80 -28.98
C GLY A 206 -22.78 6.18 -27.50
N LEU A 207 -21.60 6.22 -26.86
CA LEU A 207 -21.44 6.60 -25.46
C LEU A 207 -21.56 8.12 -25.31
N ASP A 208 -22.16 8.54 -24.19
CA ASP A 208 -22.08 9.92 -23.71
C ASP A 208 -20.69 10.12 -23.07
N PRO A 209 -19.84 11.01 -23.61
CA PRO A 209 -18.48 11.17 -23.12
C PRO A 209 -18.38 11.74 -21.70
N ASP A 210 -19.43 12.39 -21.20
CA ASP A 210 -19.46 12.98 -19.85
C ASP A 210 -20.07 12.06 -18.80
N LYS A 211 -20.64 10.93 -19.23
CA LYS A 211 -21.20 9.92 -18.32
C LYS A 211 -20.12 8.90 -17.90
N GLU A 212 -20.11 8.55 -16.61
CA GLU A 212 -19.36 7.40 -16.10
C GLU A 212 -20.14 6.11 -16.36
N TYR A 213 -19.48 5.09 -16.93
CA TYR A 213 -20.03 3.77 -17.21
C TYR A 213 -19.35 2.73 -16.32
N ARG A 214 -20.15 1.87 -15.69
CA ARG A 214 -19.71 0.71 -14.91
C ARG A 214 -19.73 -0.52 -15.81
N TYR A 215 -18.72 -1.38 -15.70
CA TYR A 215 -18.62 -2.58 -16.52
C TYR A 215 -17.77 -3.67 -15.88
N GLN A 216 -17.94 -4.90 -16.41
CA GLN A 216 -17.12 -6.08 -16.09
C GLN A 216 -16.91 -6.92 -17.33
N TYR A 217 -15.84 -7.70 -17.33
CA TYR A 217 -15.65 -8.79 -18.26
C TYR A 217 -16.29 -10.07 -17.73
N HIS A 218 -16.92 -10.83 -18.63
CA HIS A 218 -17.40 -12.19 -18.40
C HIS A 218 -16.57 -13.12 -19.26
N ILE A 219 -15.63 -13.83 -18.66
CA ILE A 219 -14.64 -14.63 -19.36
C ILE A 219 -14.58 -16.04 -18.76
N GLY A 220 -14.34 -17.07 -19.56
CA GLY A 220 -14.32 -18.42 -19.02
C GLY A 220 -13.85 -19.50 -19.96
N ASP A 221 -13.76 -20.70 -19.37
CA ASP A 221 -13.45 -21.95 -20.04
C ASP A 221 -14.69 -22.84 -20.08
N ARG A 222 -14.97 -23.45 -21.24
CA ARG A 222 -16.07 -24.40 -21.39
C ARG A 222 -15.80 -25.65 -20.60
N SER A 223 -16.84 -26.18 -19.97
CA SER A 223 -16.73 -27.48 -19.32
C SER A 223 -16.50 -28.58 -20.34
N THR A 224 -15.51 -29.44 -20.11
CA THR A 224 -15.26 -30.64 -20.91
C THR A 224 -16.10 -31.85 -20.49
N LYS A 225 -16.85 -31.72 -19.39
CA LYS A 225 -17.68 -32.77 -18.83
C LYS A 225 -19.15 -32.43 -18.98
N GLU A 226 -19.92 -33.38 -19.50
CA GLU A 226 -21.36 -33.21 -19.66
C GLU A 226 -22.03 -33.00 -18.29
N GLY A 227 -22.85 -31.94 -18.19
CA GLY A 227 -23.57 -31.58 -16.96
C GLY A 227 -22.77 -30.77 -15.93
N GLU A 228 -21.47 -30.54 -16.14
CA GLU A 228 -20.72 -29.58 -15.32
C GLU A 228 -20.79 -28.16 -15.91
N PRO A 229 -20.97 -27.11 -15.09
CA PRO A 229 -20.98 -25.73 -15.58
C PRO A 229 -19.60 -25.30 -16.06
N ASP A 230 -19.59 -24.35 -16.99
CA ASP A 230 -18.37 -23.65 -17.41
C ASP A 230 -17.68 -22.98 -16.22
N LYS A 231 -16.35 -22.88 -16.30
CA LYS A 231 -15.57 -22.07 -15.35
C LYS A 231 -15.60 -20.61 -15.78
N VAL A 232 -16.41 -19.83 -15.13
CA VAL A 232 -16.67 -18.43 -15.46
C VAL A 232 -16.08 -17.50 -14.42
N LEU A 233 -15.51 -16.40 -14.88
CA LEU A 233 -15.01 -15.30 -14.06
C LEU A 233 -15.74 -14.02 -14.42
N ARG A 234 -16.01 -13.19 -13.40
CA ARG A 234 -16.37 -11.78 -13.53
C ARG A 234 -15.15 -10.98 -13.14
N LEU A 235 -14.54 -10.29 -14.10
CA LEU A 235 -13.30 -9.57 -13.88
C LEU A 235 -13.51 -8.07 -14.08
N SER A 236 -12.92 -7.29 -13.17
CA SER A 236 -12.63 -5.88 -13.42
C SER A 236 -11.49 -5.73 -14.43
N ASP A 237 -11.31 -4.52 -14.94
CA ASP A 237 -10.21 -4.18 -15.85
C ASP A 237 -8.99 -3.72 -15.04
N ALA A 238 -7.83 -4.30 -15.32
CA ALA A 238 -6.57 -3.93 -14.67
C ALA A 238 -6.12 -2.47 -14.96
N PHE A 239 -6.66 -1.84 -16.01
CA PHE A 239 -6.41 -0.44 -16.38
C PHE A 239 -7.50 0.52 -15.88
N SER A 240 -8.43 0.05 -15.07
CA SER A 240 -9.51 0.89 -14.54
C SER A 240 -8.98 1.95 -13.58
N GLU A 241 -9.45 3.18 -13.78
CA GLU A 241 -9.08 4.35 -12.96
C GLU A 241 -9.97 4.52 -11.71
N LYS A 242 -11.03 3.70 -11.60
CA LYS A 242 -11.93 3.62 -10.45
C LYS A 242 -12.58 2.25 -10.38
N ILE A 243 -12.64 1.70 -9.19
CA ILE A 243 -13.21 0.38 -8.90
C ILE A 243 -14.38 0.54 -7.93
N LEU A 244 -15.43 -0.24 -8.10
CA LEU A 244 -16.46 -0.44 -7.09
C LEU A 244 -16.29 -1.81 -6.45
N ASP A 245 -16.14 -1.85 -5.12
CA ASP A 245 -16.01 -3.07 -4.35
C ASP A 245 -17.29 -3.32 -3.54
N PRO A 246 -18.05 -4.39 -3.83
CA PRO A 246 -19.31 -4.67 -3.13
C PRO A 246 -19.12 -5.00 -1.65
N ASN A 247 -17.93 -5.41 -1.23
CA ASN A 247 -17.65 -5.83 0.13
C ASN A 247 -17.23 -4.66 1.02
N ASN A 248 -16.50 -3.69 0.48
CA ASN A 248 -15.83 -2.65 1.25
C ASN A 248 -16.42 -1.25 1.05
N ASP A 249 -16.89 -0.87 -0.15
CA ASP A 249 -17.36 0.49 -0.46
C ASP A 249 -18.50 0.96 0.47
N GLN A 250 -19.38 0.06 0.88
CA GLN A 250 -20.52 0.37 1.77
C GLN A 250 -20.06 0.92 3.15
N TRP A 251 -18.83 0.65 3.56
CA TRP A 251 -18.28 1.05 4.85
C TRP A 251 -17.44 2.32 4.81
N ILE A 252 -17.07 2.83 3.62
CA ILE A 252 -16.22 4.03 3.46
C ILE A 252 -16.81 5.22 4.20
N ASN A 253 -18.13 5.42 4.13
CA ASN A 253 -18.83 6.55 4.75
C ASN A 253 -19.40 6.25 6.14
N TYR A 254 -19.05 5.12 6.74
CA TYR A 254 -19.68 4.69 8.00
C TYR A 254 -19.46 5.68 9.15
N HIS A 255 -18.28 6.27 9.24
CA HIS A 255 -17.96 7.25 10.28
C HIS A 255 -17.99 8.70 9.76
N ASN A 256 -17.57 8.92 8.52
CA ASN A 256 -17.49 10.23 7.89
C ASN A 256 -17.92 10.16 6.42
N PRO A 257 -18.56 11.19 5.86
CA PRO A 257 -18.88 11.24 4.43
C PRO A 257 -17.62 11.55 3.60
N ILE A 258 -16.76 10.55 3.39
CA ILE A 258 -15.50 10.67 2.65
C ILE A 258 -15.73 10.72 1.15
N TYR A 259 -16.65 9.87 0.65
CA TYR A 259 -16.90 9.70 -0.78
C TYR A 259 -18.38 9.87 -1.12
N PRO A 260 -18.79 10.51 -2.25
CA PRO A 260 -20.19 10.62 -2.63
C PRO A 260 -20.85 9.25 -2.80
N ALA A 261 -21.90 8.99 -2.03
CA ALA A 261 -22.58 7.68 -2.03
C ALA A 261 -23.17 7.31 -3.40
N GLU A 262 -23.67 8.31 -4.15
CA GLU A 262 -24.21 8.14 -5.50
C GLU A 262 -23.14 7.68 -6.52
N ALA A 263 -21.86 8.00 -6.27
CA ALA A 263 -20.74 7.59 -7.11
C ALA A 263 -20.21 6.19 -6.75
N MET A 264 -20.73 5.55 -5.70
CA MET A 264 -20.39 4.20 -5.24
C MET A 264 -21.54 3.19 -5.40
N VAL A 265 -22.56 3.51 -6.18
CA VAL A 265 -23.70 2.60 -6.38
C VAL A 265 -23.27 1.36 -7.14
N TYR A 266 -23.21 0.25 -6.43
CA TYR A 266 -22.82 -1.04 -7.00
C TYR A 266 -23.99 -1.66 -7.78
N PRO A 267 -23.79 -2.14 -9.05
CA PRO A 267 -24.84 -2.67 -9.91
C PRO A 267 -25.16 -4.16 -9.64
N GLY A 268 -25.22 -4.57 -8.39
CA GLY A 268 -25.47 -5.96 -8.00
C GLY A 268 -26.86 -6.47 -8.42
N ASP A 269 -27.86 -5.58 -8.40
CA ASP A 269 -29.22 -5.85 -8.89
C ASP A 269 -29.30 -6.12 -10.40
N LYS A 270 -28.26 -5.73 -11.14
CA LYS A 270 -28.11 -5.95 -12.59
C LYS A 270 -27.23 -7.14 -12.94
N GLY A 271 -26.77 -7.92 -11.97
CA GLY A 271 -25.96 -9.12 -12.16
C GLY A 271 -24.44 -8.90 -12.13
N ALA A 272 -23.97 -7.76 -11.65
CA ALA A 272 -22.54 -7.59 -11.34
C ALA A 272 -22.10 -8.48 -10.17
N SER A 273 -20.85 -8.93 -10.20
CA SER A 273 -20.28 -9.83 -9.17
C SER A 273 -18.79 -9.55 -8.98
N GLY A 274 -18.34 -9.36 -7.74
CA GLY A 274 -16.96 -8.94 -7.44
C GLY A 274 -16.68 -7.49 -7.85
N ALA A 275 -15.41 -7.13 -8.02
CA ALA A 275 -15.00 -5.77 -8.35
C ALA A 275 -15.53 -5.32 -9.72
N VAL A 276 -16.05 -4.09 -9.80
CA VAL A 276 -16.63 -3.48 -11.01
C VAL A 276 -15.77 -2.30 -11.43
N SER A 277 -15.41 -2.25 -12.70
CA SER A 277 -14.67 -1.13 -13.29
C SER A 277 -15.58 0.02 -13.66
N CYS A 278 -15.06 1.25 -13.50
CA CYS A 278 -15.70 2.47 -13.97
C CYS A 278 -14.84 3.15 -15.04
N VAL A 279 -15.49 3.73 -16.06
CA VAL A 279 -14.82 4.48 -17.12
C VAL A 279 -15.64 5.70 -17.53
N LYS A 280 -14.94 6.82 -17.78
CA LYS A 280 -15.49 8.06 -18.35
C LYS A 280 -14.58 8.49 -19.50
N ILE A 281 -15.15 8.88 -20.65
CA ILE A 281 -14.36 9.28 -21.81
C ILE A 281 -13.71 10.63 -21.57
N ASN A 282 -14.52 11.65 -21.24
CA ASN A 282 -14.00 12.96 -20.92
C ASN A 282 -13.45 12.98 -19.50
N ARG A 283 -12.17 13.25 -19.37
CA ARG A 283 -11.56 13.53 -18.08
C ARG A 283 -11.88 14.94 -17.64
N ASP A 284 -12.08 15.12 -16.33
CA ASP A 284 -12.34 16.44 -15.77
C ASP A 284 -11.07 17.29 -15.89
N ASN A 285 -11.21 18.50 -16.44
CA ASN A 285 -10.11 19.45 -16.48
C ASN A 285 -9.83 20.01 -15.09
N PHE A 286 -8.66 19.69 -14.54
CA PHE A 286 -8.19 20.28 -13.29
C PHE A 286 -7.17 21.38 -13.59
N ALA A 287 -7.35 22.56 -12.97
CA ALA A 287 -6.43 23.68 -13.14
C ALA A 287 -5.27 23.56 -12.16
N TRP A 288 -4.11 23.16 -12.66
CA TRP A 288 -2.88 23.06 -11.87
C TRP A 288 -2.20 24.43 -11.73
N ASP A 289 -1.76 24.76 -10.51
CA ASP A 289 -0.86 25.87 -10.27
C ASP A 289 0.58 25.51 -10.70
N PRO A 290 1.37 26.47 -11.21
CA PRO A 290 2.76 26.19 -11.58
C PRO A 290 3.59 25.77 -10.36
N PHE A 291 4.37 24.72 -10.50
CA PHE A 291 5.23 24.18 -9.46
C PHE A 291 6.63 23.87 -10.00
N THR A 292 7.63 23.95 -9.13
CA THR A 292 9.00 23.49 -9.37
C THR A 292 9.53 22.92 -8.08
N PHE A 293 10.00 21.69 -8.10
CA PHE A 293 10.58 21.02 -6.94
C PHE A 293 11.92 21.66 -6.58
N LYS A 294 11.89 22.61 -5.62
CA LYS A 294 13.08 23.26 -5.09
C LYS A 294 13.86 22.34 -4.17
N ASN A 295 15.18 22.55 -4.09
CA ASN A 295 16.08 21.77 -3.22
C ASN A 295 16.05 20.25 -3.49
N ARG A 296 15.69 19.85 -4.71
CA ARG A 296 15.57 18.46 -5.15
C ARG A 296 16.84 17.61 -4.89
N GLU A 297 18.03 18.23 -4.85
CA GLU A 297 19.29 17.52 -4.58
C GLU A 297 19.39 17.03 -3.12
N CYS A 298 18.80 17.72 -2.17
CA CYS A 298 18.88 17.40 -0.74
C CYS A 298 17.56 17.69 0.00
N PRO A 299 16.41 17.16 -0.47
CA PRO A 299 15.11 17.46 0.10
C PRO A 299 14.99 16.94 1.54
N VAL A 300 14.10 17.58 2.29
CA VAL A 300 13.52 17.04 3.52
C VAL A 300 12.14 16.52 3.17
N ILE A 301 11.97 15.22 3.26
CA ILE A 301 10.78 14.47 2.89
C ILE A 301 9.99 14.15 4.15
N TYR A 302 8.67 14.24 4.10
CA TYR A 302 7.78 13.85 5.19
C TYR A 302 6.93 12.66 4.75
N GLU A 303 7.23 11.48 5.28
CA GLU A 303 6.47 10.26 5.04
C GLU A 303 5.14 10.34 5.79
N MET A 304 4.02 10.10 5.11
CA MET A 304 2.68 10.32 5.64
C MET A 304 1.69 9.23 5.21
N LEU A 305 0.90 8.75 6.16
CA LEU A 305 -0.27 7.90 5.94
C LEU A 305 -1.55 8.70 6.21
N PHE A 306 -2.42 8.88 5.23
CA PHE A 306 -3.70 9.57 5.42
C PHE A 306 -4.54 8.97 6.55
N GLY A 307 -4.54 7.62 6.66
CA GLY A 307 -5.28 6.88 7.66
C GLY A 307 -4.92 7.19 9.10
N ASP A 308 -3.67 7.65 9.38
CA ASP A 308 -3.15 7.90 10.73
C ASP A 308 -2.80 9.39 10.97
N PHE A 309 -2.98 10.25 9.95
CA PHE A 309 -2.52 11.63 10.04
C PHE A 309 -3.48 12.54 10.80
N THR A 310 -4.79 12.36 10.60
CA THR A 310 -5.83 13.15 11.27
C THR A 310 -6.99 12.25 11.72
N GLU A 311 -7.84 12.77 12.63
CA GLU A 311 -8.99 12.05 13.17
C GLU A 311 -10.09 11.75 12.13
N THR A 312 -10.04 12.40 10.96
CA THR A 312 -10.96 12.11 9.85
C THR A 312 -10.45 10.99 8.94
N HIS A 313 -9.16 10.62 9.06
CA HIS A 313 -8.52 9.52 8.32
C HIS A 313 -8.56 9.69 6.79
N ASP A 314 -8.61 10.94 6.31
CA ASP A 314 -8.85 11.29 4.90
C ASP A 314 -8.03 12.49 4.42
N ILE A 315 -8.12 12.75 3.13
CA ILE A 315 -7.50 13.90 2.46
C ILE A 315 -8.03 15.23 3.02
N ALA A 316 -9.32 15.31 3.34
CA ALA A 316 -9.92 16.56 3.83
C ALA A 316 -9.33 16.98 5.19
N GLY A 317 -8.98 16.02 6.04
CA GLY A 317 -8.25 16.26 7.28
C GLY A 317 -6.81 16.69 7.02
N ALA A 318 -6.11 15.97 6.13
CA ALA A 318 -4.73 16.26 5.79
C ALA A 318 -4.54 17.67 5.19
N LEU A 319 -5.46 18.12 4.33
CA LEU A 319 -5.47 19.48 3.77
C LEU A 319 -5.41 20.57 4.85
N LYS A 320 -6.08 20.36 5.99
CA LYS A 320 -6.07 21.31 7.12
C LYS A 320 -4.73 21.44 7.84
N LYS A 321 -3.81 20.53 7.56
CA LYS A 321 -2.49 20.46 8.21
C LYS A 321 -1.33 20.88 7.28
N LEU A 322 -1.60 21.25 6.05
CA LEU A 322 -0.55 21.65 5.10
C LEU A 322 0.24 22.89 5.55
N ASP A 323 -0.40 23.84 6.22
CA ASP A 323 0.30 25.03 6.75
C ASP A 323 1.27 24.65 7.89
N TYR A 324 0.93 23.61 8.69
CA TYR A 324 1.84 23.04 9.68
C TYR A 324 3.07 22.43 9.00
N LEU A 325 2.88 21.65 7.94
CA LEU A 325 3.97 21.03 7.16
C LEU A 325 4.83 22.09 6.45
N GLN A 326 4.22 23.14 5.90
CA GLN A 326 4.94 24.25 5.33
C GLN A 326 5.81 24.95 6.39
N THR A 327 5.26 25.20 7.60
CA THR A 327 6.00 25.82 8.71
C THR A 327 7.12 24.90 9.23
N LEU A 328 6.93 23.59 9.19
CA LEU A 328 7.99 22.61 9.49
C LEU A 328 9.17 22.70 8.51
N GLY A 329 8.94 23.25 7.31
CA GLY A 329 9.98 23.49 6.31
C GLY A 329 10.35 22.25 5.50
N ILE A 330 9.42 21.31 5.30
CA ILE A 330 9.64 20.16 4.41
C ILE A 330 9.58 20.57 2.94
N ASN A 331 10.23 19.78 2.06
CA ASN A 331 10.26 20.03 0.63
C ASN A 331 9.37 19.06 -0.16
N ALA A 332 9.08 17.90 0.41
CA ALA A 332 8.21 16.90 -0.19
C ALA A 332 7.40 16.15 0.86
N VAL A 333 6.21 15.71 0.50
CA VAL A 333 5.46 14.66 1.19
C VAL A 333 5.64 13.37 0.41
N GLU A 334 6.00 12.29 1.10
CA GLU A 334 5.94 10.93 0.58
C GLU A 334 4.67 10.29 1.14
N LEU A 335 3.68 10.09 0.27
CA LEU A 335 2.43 9.43 0.63
C LEU A 335 2.63 7.93 0.63
N MET A 336 2.38 7.26 1.76
CA MET A 336 2.22 5.80 1.79
C MET A 336 1.19 5.36 0.75
N PRO A 337 1.16 4.09 0.33
CA PRO A 337 0.44 3.68 -0.87
C PRO A 337 -1.02 4.14 -0.90
N ILE A 338 -1.40 4.79 -2.00
CA ILE A 338 -2.74 5.34 -2.24
C ILE A 338 -3.44 4.70 -3.45
N GLN A 339 -2.78 3.79 -4.15
CA GLN A 339 -3.43 2.99 -5.20
C GLN A 339 -4.47 2.06 -4.56
N GLU A 340 -5.53 1.69 -5.30
CA GLU A 340 -6.63 0.86 -4.78
C GLU A 340 -6.11 -0.41 -4.13
N PHE A 341 -6.40 -0.56 -2.84
CA PHE A 341 -5.98 -1.69 -2.01
C PHE A 341 -7.18 -2.52 -1.53
N ASP A 342 -6.94 -3.70 -1.00
CA ASP A 342 -7.97 -4.61 -0.48
C ASP A 342 -8.43 -4.15 0.90
N GLY A 343 -9.71 -3.79 1.05
CA GLY A 343 -10.29 -3.23 2.27
C GLY A 343 -10.31 -1.69 2.29
N ASN A 344 -10.71 -1.09 3.42
CA ASN A 344 -10.80 0.37 3.61
C ASN A 344 -9.81 0.89 4.66
N GLU A 345 -9.20 0.01 5.44
CA GLU A 345 -8.22 0.33 6.48
C GLU A 345 -6.96 -0.47 6.21
N SER A 346 -5.93 0.20 5.72
CA SER A 346 -4.66 -0.43 5.35
C SER A 346 -3.55 0.62 5.30
N TRP A 347 -2.32 0.14 5.39
CA TRP A 347 -1.14 0.92 4.99
C TRP A 347 -1.01 1.06 3.47
N GLY A 348 -1.81 0.27 2.69
CA GLY A 348 -1.84 0.27 1.24
C GLY A 348 -0.89 -0.72 0.56
N TYR A 349 -0.13 -1.52 1.33
CA TYR A 349 0.78 -2.55 0.78
C TYR A 349 0.08 -3.85 0.37
N ASN A 350 -1.21 -3.79 0.13
CA ASN A 350 -2.06 -4.87 -0.38
C ASN A 350 -2.83 -4.42 -1.64
N PRO A 351 -2.15 -3.98 -2.71
CA PRO A 351 -2.78 -3.40 -3.88
C PRO A 351 -3.61 -4.42 -4.66
N THR A 352 -4.67 -3.93 -5.31
CA THR A 352 -5.53 -4.68 -6.24
C THR A 352 -5.46 -4.13 -7.66
N HIS A 353 -5.42 -2.80 -7.80
CA HIS A 353 -5.39 -2.09 -9.08
C HIS A 353 -4.38 -0.94 -9.05
N TYR A 354 -3.70 -0.70 -10.18
CA TYR A 354 -2.57 0.23 -10.24
C TYR A 354 -2.90 1.60 -10.83
N PHE A 355 -4.08 1.74 -11.47
CA PHE A 355 -4.54 3.02 -12.03
C PHE A 355 -5.57 3.72 -11.14
N ALA A 356 -6.35 2.97 -10.38
CA ALA A 356 -7.30 3.51 -9.44
C ALA A 356 -6.60 4.01 -8.17
N LEU A 357 -7.04 5.15 -7.64
CA LEU A 357 -6.68 5.61 -6.30
C LEU A 357 -7.80 5.25 -5.31
N ASP A 358 -7.41 4.93 -4.08
CA ASP A 358 -8.32 4.37 -3.08
C ASP A 358 -9.37 5.37 -2.60
N LYS A 359 -10.62 4.95 -2.63
CA LYS A 359 -11.78 5.76 -2.25
C LYS A 359 -11.86 6.02 -0.75
N ALA A 360 -11.22 5.19 0.08
CA ALA A 360 -11.21 5.35 1.53
C ALA A 360 -10.54 6.65 1.99
N TYR A 361 -9.69 7.25 1.16
CA TYR A 361 -9.05 8.54 1.45
C TYR A 361 -9.75 9.73 0.81
N GLY A 362 -10.47 9.53 -0.31
CA GLY A 362 -11.18 10.61 -0.98
C GLY A 362 -11.42 10.39 -2.46
N THR A 363 -12.00 11.40 -3.10
CA THR A 363 -12.29 11.41 -4.54
C THR A 363 -11.05 11.77 -5.36
N ARG A 364 -11.09 11.46 -6.66
CA ARG A 364 -10.08 11.89 -7.65
C ARG A 364 -9.78 13.40 -7.58
N GLU A 365 -10.82 14.24 -7.46
CA GLU A 365 -10.67 15.69 -7.33
C GLU A 365 -9.98 16.07 -6.01
N GLN A 366 -10.27 15.39 -4.91
CA GLN A 366 -9.62 15.65 -3.63
C GLN A 366 -8.13 15.29 -3.66
N TYR A 367 -7.74 14.20 -4.31
CA TYR A 367 -6.33 13.87 -4.55
C TYR A 367 -5.62 14.98 -5.35
N LYS A 368 -6.20 15.43 -6.48
CA LYS A 368 -5.66 16.54 -7.27
C LYS A 368 -5.57 17.82 -6.46
N THR A 369 -6.59 18.11 -5.67
CA THR A 369 -6.62 19.30 -4.80
C THR A 369 -5.50 19.23 -3.76
N PHE A 370 -5.30 18.07 -3.12
CA PHE A 370 -4.23 17.89 -2.14
C PHE A 370 -2.84 18.14 -2.76
N ILE A 371 -2.57 17.55 -3.91
CA ILE A 371 -1.30 17.71 -4.62
C ILE A 371 -1.10 19.19 -5.00
N ASN A 372 -2.12 19.82 -5.57
CA ASN A 372 -2.04 21.24 -5.95
C ASN A 372 -1.86 22.16 -4.75
N GLU A 373 -2.50 21.88 -3.61
CA GLU A 373 -2.30 22.66 -2.37
C GLU A 373 -0.92 22.45 -1.75
N CYS A 374 -0.30 21.28 -1.92
CA CYS A 374 1.11 21.04 -1.61
C CYS A 374 2.01 21.90 -2.51
N HIS A 375 1.78 21.88 -3.82
CA HIS A 375 2.52 22.67 -4.82
C HIS A 375 2.48 24.19 -4.52
N LYS A 376 1.32 24.74 -4.17
CA LYS A 376 1.17 26.15 -3.76
C LYS A 376 2.06 26.52 -2.57
N ARG A 377 2.37 25.54 -1.71
CA ARG A 377 3.23 25.71 -0.54
C ARG A 377 4.70 25.38 -0.80
N GLY A 378 5.04 25.04 -2.04
CA GLY A 378 6.40 24.66 -2.44
C GLY A 378 6.77 23.24 -2.01
N ILE A 379 5.79 22.38 -1.75
CA ILE A 379 5.94 20.98 -1.31
C ILE A 379 5.64 20.05 -2.48
N ALA A 380 6.60 19.21 -2.86
CA ALA A 380 6.43 18.15 -3.85
C ALA A 380 5.62 16.99 -3.27
N VAL A 381 4.99 16.18 -4.12
CA VAL A 381 4.27 14.97 -3.71
C VAL A 381 4.89 13.75 -4.39
N ILE A 382 5.42 12.85 -3.57
CA ILE A 382 5.97 11.55 -3.96
C ILE A 382 4.96 10.47 -3.56
N ILE A 383 4.69 9.51 -4.43
CA ILE A 383 3.76 8.40 -4.13
C ILE A 383 4.56 7.13 -3.90
N ASP A 384 4.29 6.45 -2.78
CA ASP A 384 4.74 5.09 -2.57
C ASP A 384 3.93 4.12 -3.43
N VAL A 385 4.61 3.32 -4.25
CA VAL A 385 4.00 2.41 -5.22
C VAL A 385 4.45 0.97 -5.00
N VAL A 386 3.48 0.07 -4.96
CA VAL A 386 3.68 -1.34 -4.64
C VAL A 386 3.62 -2.17 -5.92
N TYR A 387 4.76 -2.33 -6.59
CA TYR A 387 4.85 -3.17 -7.79
C TYR A 387 5.64 -4.47 -7.55
N ASN A 388 5.93 -4.81 -6.31
CA ASN A 388 6.52 -6.11 -5.97
C ASN A 388 5.47 -7.24 -6.00
N HIS A 389 4.24 -6.95 -5.56
CA HIS A 389 3.19 -7.94 -5.37
C HIS A 389 1.79 -7.34 -5.53
N SER A 390 0.77 -8.22 -5.55
CA SER A 390 -0.64 -7.84 -5.48
C SER A 390 -1.43 -8.89 -4.71
N THR A 391 -2.62 -8.52 -4.23
CA THR A 391 -3.51 -9.49 -3.57
C THR A 391 -4.23 -10.40 -4.56
N GLY A 392 -4.89 -11.45 -4.07
CA GLY A 392 -5.75 -12.31 -4.87
C GLY A 392 -7.01 -11.63 -5.40
N ALA A 393 -7.33 -10.42 -4.93
CA ALA A 393 -8.42 -9.60 -5.45
C ALA A 393 -8.08 -8.91 -6.77
N SER A 394 -6.80 -8.86 -7.15
CA SER A 394 -6.38 -8.32 -8.46
C SER A 394 -6.96 -9.14 -9.62
N PRO A 395 -7.53 -8.50 -10.67
CA PRO A 395 -8.05 -9.20 -11.84
C PRO A 395 -6.97 -10.02 -12.56
N LEU A 396 -5.72 -9.59 -12.53
CA LEU A 396 -4.57 -10.30 -13.11
C LEU A 396 -4.20 -11.57 -12.32
N ALA A 397 -4.48 -11.60 -11.01
CA ALA A 397 -4.35 -12.82 -10.21
C ALA A 397 -5.52 -13.77 -10.50
N GLN A 398 -6.74 -13.26 -10.53
CA GLN A 398 -7.98 -14.04 -10.67
C GLN A 398 -8.11 -14.75 -12.01
N ILE A 399 -7.65 -14.16 -13.12
CA ILE A 399 -7.83 -14.73 -14.45
C ILE A 399 -7.17 -16.11 -14.59
N TYR A 400 -6.08 -16.36 -13.87
CA TYR A 400 -5.40 -17.65 -13.78
C TYR A 400 -5.16 -18.01 -12.32
N TRP A 401 -6.22 -18.48 -11.65
CA TRP A 401 -6.24 -18.79 -10.23
C TRP A 401 -6.31 -20.31 -9.96
N ASN A 402 -5.56 -20.75 -8.97
CA ASN A 402 -5.65 -22.14 -8.45
C ASN A 402 -6.49 -22.15 -7.16
N SER A 403 -7.78 -22.45 -7.27
CA SER A 403 -8.71 -22.46 -6.14
C SER A 403 -8.37 -23.54 -5.08
N THR A 404 -7.72 -24.64 -5.48
CA THR A 404 -7.32 -25.68 -4.55
C THR A 404 -6.20 -25.24 -3.61
N LYS A 405 -5.25 -24.47 -4.13
CA LYS A 405 -4.12 -23.94 -3.35
C LYS A 405 -4.38 -22.53 -2.81
N ASN A 406 -5.47 -21.89 -3.23
CA ASN A 406 -5.82 -20.52 -2.93
C ASN A 406 -4.68 -19.53 -3.28
N GLN A 407 -4.17 -19.65 -4.50
CA GLN A 407 -3.05 -18.81 -5.01
C GLN A 407 -3.11 -18.71 -6.54
N THR A 408 -2.27 -17.86 -7.11
CA THR A 408 -2.07 -17.79 -8.57
C THR A 408 -1.65 -19.14 -9.14
N ALA A 409 -2.18 -19.49 -10.32
CA ALA A 409 -1.88 -20.77 -10.96
C ALA A 409 -0.48 -20.77 -11.59
N ALA A 410 0.10 -21.94 -11.77
CA ALA A 410 1.44 -22.12 -12.37
C ALA A 410 1.53 -21.60 -13.83
N ASN A 411 0.40 -21.47 -14.51
CA ASN A 411 0.30 -20.89 -15.86
C ASN A 411 -0.08 -19.39 -15.87
N ASN A 412 -0.20 -18.75 -14.70
CA ASN A 412 -0.39 -17.28 -14.65
C ASN A 412 0.88 -16.59 -15.18
N PRO A 413 0.80 -15.75 -16.23
CA PRO A 413 1.97 -15.07 -16.76
C PRO A 413 2.39 -13.86 -15.93
N TYR A 414 1.45 -13.26 -15.19
CA TYR A 414 1.62 -11.98 -14.48
C TYR A 414 2.24 -12.14 -13.09
N PHE A 415 2.05 -13.30 -12.49
CA PHE A 415 2.52 -13.63 -11.14
C PHE A 415 3.19 -14.99 -11.11
N PHE A 416 4.16 -15.13 -10.23
CA PHE A 416 4.74 -16.43 -9.94
C PHE A 416 3.80 -17.29 -9.07
N GLU A 417 3.73 -18.61 -9.31
CA GLU A 417 3.00 -19.52 -8.42
C GLU A 417 3.62 -19.53 -7.01
N THR A 418 4.91 -19.34 -6.92
CA THR A 418 5.68 -19.23 -5.66
C THR A 418 6.63 -18.07 -5.79
N GLY A 419 6.67 -17.20 -4.80
CA GLY A 419 7.54 -16.02 -4.78
C GLY A 419 9.02 -16.37 -5.00
N ARG A 420 9.73 -15.46 -5.64
CA ARG A 420 11.14 -15.62 -6.05
C ARG A 420 12.15 -15.14 -5.02
N HIS A 421 11.70 -14.68 -3.86
CA HIS A 421 12.53 -14.20 -2.77
C HIS A 421 11.95 -14.55 -1.39
N ASP A 422 12.76 -14.39 -0.34
CA ASP A 422 12.42 -14.81 1.03
C ASP A 422 11.33 -13.94 1.68
N PHE A 423 11.17 -12.69 1.24
CA PHE A 423 10.11 -11.77 1.70
C PHE A 423 8.92 -11.82 0.75
N ASN A 424 8.32 -13.00 0.60
CA ASN A 424 7.14 -13.16 -0.23
C ASN A 424 5.90 -12.67 0.53
N VAL A 425 5.30 -11.58 0.01
CA VAL A 425 4.04 -11.01 0.49
C VAL A 425 3.02 -11.18 -0.63
N PHE A 426 1.84 -11.71 -0.34
CA PHE A 426 0.78 -11.97 -1.31
C PHE A 426 1.28 -12.73 -2.57
N HIS A 427 1.03 -12.21 -3.78
CA HIS A 427 1.40 -12.83 -5.04
C HIS A 427 2.49 -12.02 -5.73
N ASP A 428 3.66 -12.62 -5.87
CA ASP A 428 4.88 -12.01 -6.42
C ASP A 428 4.74 -11.74 -7.93
N ILE A 429 4.95 -10.50 -8.36
CA ILE A 429 4.81 -10.09 -9.76
C ILE A 429 5.94 -10.65 -10.61
N ASN A 430 5.58 -11.21 -11.75
CA ASN A 430 6.54 -11.64 -12.77
C ASN A 430 7.00 -10.45 -13.63
N HIS A 431 8.04 -9.76 -13.20
CA HIS A 431 8.64 -8.66 -13.95
C HIS A 431 9.34 -9.08 -15.26
N GLY A 432 9.47 -10.37 -15.52
CA GLY A 432 9.92 -10.91 -16.83
C GLY A 432 8.85 -10.80 -17.91
N ASP A 433 7.58 -10.70 -17.53
CA ASP A 433 6.45 -10.57 -18.46
C ASP A 433 6.35 -9.17 -19.07
N LYS A 434 6.19 -9.11 -20.40
CA LYS A 434 6.17 -7.84 -21.13
C LYS A 434 4.90 -7.03 -20.94
N PHE A 435 3.76 -7.70 -20.76
CA PHE A 435 2.51 -7.04 -20.45
C PHE A 435 2.58 -6.35 -19.08
N MET A 436 3.13 -7.05 -18.07
CA MET A 436 3.32 -6.46 -16.73
C MET A 436 4.28 -5.27 -16.75
N GLN A 437 5.39 -5.36 -17.48
CA GLN A 437 6.30 -4.22 -17.65
C GLN A 437 5.62 -3.01 -18.31
N ASP A 438 4.77 -3.25 -19.33
CA ASP A 438 4.01 -2.19 -19.99
C ASP A 438 2.95 -1.58 -19.07
N LEU A 439 2.19 -2.41 -18.37
CA LEU A 439 1.17 -1.98 -17.41
C LEU A 439 1.78 -1.09 -16.32
N ILE A 440 2.89 -1.51 -15.71
CA ILE A 440 3.59 -0.75 -14.67
C ILE A 440 4.09 0.60 -15.22
N LYS A 441 4.75 0.62 -16.37
CA LYS A 441 5.21 1.87 -16.99
C LYS A 441 4.06 2.82 -17.29
N ARG A 442 2.95 2.30 -17.83
CA ARG A 442 1.77 3.11 -18.13
C ARG A 442 1.09 3.65 -16.89
N SER A 443 1.03 2.89 -15.80
CA SER A 443 0.45 3.38 -14.55
C SER A 443 1.31 4.47 -13.92
N LEU A 444 2.65 4.35 -13.95
CA LEU A 444 3.57 5.40 -13.51
C LEU A 444 3.41 6.70 -14.31
N VAL A 445 3.38 6.59 -15.64
CA VAL A 445 3.15 7.75 -16.54
C VAL A 445 1.77 8.37 -16.30
N TYR A 446 0.73 7.55 -16.14
CA TYR A 446 -0.62 7.99 -15.82
C TYR A 446 -0.69 8.81 -14.52
N LEU A 447 -0.02 8.36 -13.47
CA LEU A 447 0.02 9.08 -12.19
C LEU A 447 0.69 10.45 -12.32
N ILE A 448 1.73 10.57 -13.16
CA ILE A 448 2.36 11.86 -13.47
C ILE A 448 1.41 12.75 -14.26
N GLU A 449 0.88 12.26 -15.39
CA GLU A 449 0.08 13.05 -16.32
C GLU A 449 -1.28 13.46 -15.75
N GLU A 450 -1.91 12.57 -14.97
CA GLU A 450 -3.25 12.80 -14.44
C GLU A 450 -3.26 13.50 -13.08
N TYR A 451 -2.31 13.17 -12.21
CA TYR A 451 -2.25 13.68 -10.84
C TYR A 451 -1.10 14.66 -10.58
N ASN A 452 -0.24 14.89 -11.58
CA ASN A 452 0.88 15.82 -11.46
C ASN A 452 1.79 15.52 -10.26
N VAL A 453 2.04 14.23 -10.00
CA VAL A 453 2.94 13.79 -8.92
C VAL A 453 4.40 14.03 -9.28
N ASP A 454 5.23 14.34 -8.29
CA ASP A 454 6.62 14.75 -8.48
C ASP A 454 7.62 13.61 -8.31
N GLY A 455 7.16 12.41 -8.05
CA GLY A 455 8.03 11.26 -7.89
C GLY A 455 7.38 10.02 -7.31
N PHE A 456 8.22 9.00 -7.14
CA PHE A 456 7.78 7.70 -6.63
C PHE A 456 8.77 7.12 -5.64
N ARG A 457 8.25 6.43 -4.61
CA ARG A 457 9.01 5.47 -3.82
C ARG A 457 8.57 4.07 -4.21
N PHE A 458 9.50 3.23 -4.64
CA PHE A 458 9.21 1.84 -4.99
C PHE A 458 9.37 0.94 -3.77
N ASP A 459 8.24 0.37 -3.32
CA ASP A 459 8.19 -0.63 -2.28
C ASP A 459 8.94 -1.89 -2.69
N LEU A 460 9.75 -2.44 -1.77
CA LEU A 460 10.46 -3.72 -1.90
C LEU A 460 11.08 -3.95 -3.30
N SER A 461 11.70 -2.91 -3.88
CA SER A 461 12.26 -2.95 -5.25
C SER A 461 13.34 -4.02 -5.44
N LYS A 462 13.93 -4.51 -4.36
CA LYS A 462 14.83 -5.68 -4.37
C LYS A 462 14.13 -6.96 -4.84
N GLY A 463 12.81 -7.05 -4.65
CA GLY A 463 11.99 -8.17 -5.09
C GLY A 463 11.72 -8.20 -6.60
N PHE A 464 12.06 -7.16 -7.38
CA PHE A 464 11.87 -7.12 -8.83
C PHE A 464 12.84 -8.06 -9.56
N THR A 465 12.86 -9.31 -9.17
CA THR A 465 13.75 -10.36 -9.68
C THR A 465 12.97 -11.60 -10.09
N ASP A 466 13.44 -12.28 -11.13
CA ASP A 466 12.91 -13.58 -11.56
C ASP A 466 13.74 -14.76 -10.98
N SER A 467 14.71 -14.47 -10.13
CA SER A 467 15.71 -15.42 -9.64
C SER A 467 15.87 -15.32 -8.12
N GLN A 468 15.75 -16.46 -7.41
CA GLN A 468 16.08 -16.54 -5.98
C GLN A 468 17.52 -16.15 -5.67
N ASN A 469 18.45 -16.38 -6.59
CA ASN A 469 19.83 -15.93 -6.45
C ASN A 469 19.96 -14.41 -6.56
N GLY A 470 19.07 -13.75 -7.30
CA GLY A 470 19.01 -12.30 -7.42
C GLY A 470 18.71 -11.62 -6.09
N TRP A 471 17.91 -12.22 -5.22
CA TRP A 471 17.64 -11.68 -3.89
C TRP A 471 18.90 -11.54 -3.02
N ASN A 472 19.80 -12.51 -3.06
CA ASN A 472 21.00 -12.55 -2.21
C ASN A 472 22.21 -11.87 -2.86
N GLY A 473 22.16 -11.52 -4.15
CA GLY A 473 23.25 -10.97 -4.92
C GLY A 473 22.91 -9.71 -5.70
N VAL A 474 23.86 -9.24 -6.49
CA VAL A 474 23.64 -8.21 -7.49
C VAL A 474 22.91 -8.84 -8.68
N ASP A 475 21.78 -8.27 -9.07
CA ASP A 475 20.99 -8.75 -10.20
C ASP A 475 21.00 -7.73 -11.36
N GLN A 476 21.72 -8.05 -12.44
CA GLN A 476 21.82 -7.16 -13.59
C GLN A 476 20.49 -7.01 -14.36
N THR A 477 19.64 -8.03 -14.33
CA THR A 477 18.29 -7.99 -14.94
C THR A 477 17.41 -7.01 -14.18
N ARG A 478 17.39 -7.09 -12.85
CA ARG A 478 16.67 -6.14 -11.97
C ARG A 478 17.19 -4.71 -12.15
N ILE A 479 18.50 -4.51 -12.20
CA ILE A 479 19.09 -3.18 -12.45
C ILE A 479 18.59 -2.61 -13.78
N ALA A 480 18.62 -3.41 -14.85
CA ALA A 480 18.14 -2.97 -16.17
C ALA A 480 16.64 -2.65 -16.16
N LEU A 481 15.85 -3.46 -15.49
CA LEU A 481 14.40 -3.30 -15.36
C LEU A 481 14.04 -2.00 -14.60
N ILE A 482 14.60 -1.78 -13.42
CA ILE A 482 14.36 -0.57 -12.62
C ILE A 482 14.79 0.68 -13.39
N LYS A 483 15.91 0.62 -14.12
CA LYS A 483 16.34 1.71 -15.01
C LYS A 483 15.37 1.95 -16.17
N ASP A 484 14.70 0.91 -16.70
CA ASP A 484 13.66 1.06 -17.74
C ASP A 484 12.40 1.73 -17.18
N TYR A 485 11.99 1.38 -15.96
CA TYR A 485 10.91 2.08 -15.26
C TYR A 485 11.27 3.55 -14.98
N ALA A 486 12.46 3.80 -14.46
CA ALA A 486 12.96 5.16 -14.23
C ALA A 486 13.02 5.98 -15.52
N LYS A 487 13.38 5.37 -16.64
CA LYS A 487 13.37 6.01 -17.96
C LYS A 487 11.96 6.41 -18.40
N ALA A 488 10.95 5.56 -18.17
CA ALA A 488 9.56 5.90 -18.48
C ALA A 488 9.08 7.10 -17.65
N ILE A 489 9.37 7.12 -16.34
CA ILE A 489 9.11 8.24 -15.44
C ILE A 489 9.78 9.51 -15.95
N LYS A 490 11.10 9.48 -16.20
CA LYS A 490 11.88 10.66 -16.63
C LYS A 490 11.52 11.17 -18.02
N ASN A 491 10.93 10.33 -18.87
CA ASN A 491 10.39 10.76 -20.16
C ASN A 491 9.08 11.55 -19.99
N ALA A 492 8.26 11.21 -19.01
CA ALA A 492 7.03 11.92 -18.69
C ALA A 492 7.33 13.21 -17.91
N ASP A 493 8.20 13.13 -16.91
CA ASP A 493 8.70 14.28 -16.15
C ASP A 493 10.20 14.10 -15.79
N PRO A 494 11.11 14.87 -16.43
CA PRO A 494 12.56 14.78 -16.19
C PRO A 494 12.97 15.11 -14.74
N ASP A 495 12.17 15.89 -14.02
CA ASP A 495 12.44 16.33 -12.66
C ASP A 495 11.88 15.39 -11.59
N SER A 496 11.12 14.35 -11.95
CA SER A 496 10.58 13.36 -11.01
C SER A 496 11.63 12.81 -10.07
N TYR A 497 11.29 12.65 -8.80
CA TYR A 497 12.16 12.11 -7.75
C TYR A 497 11.91 10.62 -7.57
N ILE A 498 12.94 9.78 -7.62
CA ILE A 498 12.79 8.31 -7.55
C ILE A 498 13.51 7.79 -6.32
N ILE A 499 12.75 7.17 -5.42
CA ILE A 499 13.21 6.53 -4.19
C ILE A 499 13.04 5.02 -4.34
N LEU A 500 13.97 4.24 -3.79
CA LEU A 500 13.94 2.79 -3.81
C LEU A 500 14.05 2.24 -2.38
N GLU A 501 13.05 1.52 -1.92
CA GLU A 501 13.26 0.60 -0.83
C GLU A 501 13.94 -0.65 -1.38
N HIS A 502 15.29 -0.71 -1.24
CA HIS A 502 16.05 -1.71 -1.97
C HIS A 502 16.79 -2.69 -1.06
N TRP A 503 17.51 -2.19 -0.05
CA TRP A 503 18.32 -3.00 0.88
C TRP A 503 19.28 -3.96 0.17
N GLY A 504 19.82 -3.51 -0.96
CA GLY A 504 20.72 -4.27 -1.82
C GLY A 504 22.19 -4.18 -1.41
N GLN A 505 23.03 -4.79 -2.24
CA GLN A 505 24.46 -4.61 -2.09
C GLN A 505 24.88 -3.21 -2.54
N TYR A 506 25.91 -2.65 -1.90
CA TYR A 506 26.45 -1.32 -2.20
C TYR A 506 26.72 -1.09 -3.69
N SER A 507 27.28 -2.08 -4.39
CA SER A 507 27.57 -2.00 -5.83
C SER A 507 26.32 -1.82 -6.69
N GLU A 508 25.19 -2.42 -6.28
CA GLU A 508 23.91 -2.28 -6.96
C GLU A 508 23.26 -0.93 -6.61
N GLU A 509 23.17 -0.58 -5.34
CA GLU A 509 22.62 0.70 -4.91
C GLU A 509 23.39 1.90 -5.47
N SER A 510 24.72 1.80 -5.56
CA SER A 510 25.55 2.85 -6.16
C SER A 510 25.27 3.03 -7.65
N GLU A 511 24.87 1.97 -8.37
CA GLU A 511 24.47 2.09 -9.77
C GLU A 511 23.14 2.85 -9.91
N TYR A 512 22.20 2.65 -9.00
CA TYR A 512 20.96 3.44 -8.98
C TYR A 512 21.23 4.92 -8.68
N ILE A 513 22.08 5.22 -7.69
CA ILE A 513 22.45 6.60 -7.34
C ILE A 513 23.11 7.32 -8.51
N ARG A 514 23.97 6.66 -9.28
CA ARG A 514 24.58 7.25 -10.50
C ARG A 514 23.57 7.53 -11.61
N ASN A 515 22.35 6.95 -11.51
CA ASN A 515 21.25 7.15 -12.45
C ASN A 515 20.09 7.97 -11.83
N ASP A 516 20.37 8.83 -10.85
CA ASP A 516 19.41 9.72 -10.20
C ASP A 516 18.23 8.99 -9.56
N MET A 517 18.51 7.87 -8.91
CA MET A 517 17.59 7.11 -8.07
C MET A 517 18.18 6.99 -6.67
N HIS A 518 17.36 7.07 -5.62
CA HIS A 518 17.78 7.30 -4.25
C HIS A 518 17.34 6.14 -3.34
N PRO A 519 18.16 5.10 -3.10
CA PRO A 519 17.81 4.06 -2.16
C PRO A 519 17.63 4.61 -0.74
N TRP A 520 16.76 4.00 0.04
CA TRP A 520 16.62 4.27 1.47
C TRP A 520 17.86 3.85 2.26
N LYS A 521 18.20 4.62 3.29
CA LYS A 521 19.26 4.31 4.24
C LYS A 521 18.75 4.44 5.67
N LYS A 522 18.57 3.31 6.30
CA LYS A 522 18.07 3.20 7.66
C LYS A 522 19.14 3.59 8.69
N MET A 523 18.81 4.52 9.57
CA MET A 523 19.64 4.94 10.71
C MET A 523 18.89 4.82 12.04
N ASN A 524 17.74 4.12 12.06
CA ASN A 524 16.86 4.00 13.22
C ASN A 524 17.59 3.47 14.46
N GLU A 525 18.34 2.38 14.33
CA GLU A 525 19.05 1.76 15.47
C GLU A 525 20.01 2.76 16.14
N GLN A 526 20.79 3.52 15.33
CA GLN A 526 21.75 4.49 15.81
C GLN A 526 21.07 5.68 16.51
N PHE A 527 20.00 6.21 15.92
CA PHE A 527 19.27 7.31 16.51
C PHE A 527 18.41 6.90 17.72
N CYS A 528 17.91 5.68 17.76
CA CYS A 528 17.27 5.12 18.97
C CYS A 528 18.27 5.02 20.13
N GLU A 529 19.49 4.57 19.88
CA GLU A 529 20.55 4.44 20.90
C GLU A 529 20.90 5.81 21.51
N THR A 530 21.10 6.84 20.66
CA THR A 530 21.36 8.20 21.14
C THR A 530 20.15 8.82 21.82
N ALA A 531 18.93 8.61 21.31
CA ALA A 531 17.69 9.05 21.94
C ALA A 531 17.55 8.46 23.35
N MET A 532 17.79 7.17 23.49
CA MET A 532 17.76 6.47 24.80
C MET A 532 18.86 6.90 25.76
N GLY A 533 19.93 7.56 25.28
CA GLY A 533 21.04 8.04 26.11
C GLY A 533 22.11 7.00 26.43
N TRP A 534 22.35 6.05 25.53
CA TRP A 534 23.37 5.01 25.71
C TRP A 534 24.66 5.30 24.92
N SER A 535 25.82 5.03 25.55
CA SER A 535 27.16 5.27 25.00
C SER A 535 27.67 4.14 24.08
N GLY A 536 26.83 3.19 23.72
CA GLY A 536 27.23 2.02 22.95
C GLY A 536 27.73 2.36 21.52
N SER A 537 28.43 1.42 20.89
CA SER A 537 28.89 1.57 19.50
C SER A 537 27.77 1.77 18.50
N LYS A 538 26.56 1.36 18.84
CA LYS A 538 25.34 1.57 18.06
C LYS A 538 24.94 3.05 17.96
N GLY A 539 25.36 3.92 18.88
CA GLY A 539 25.10 5.36 18.85
C GLY A 539 26.05 6.15 17.93
N ASP A 540 26.78 5.50 17.03
CA ASP A 540 27.61 6.15 16.01
C ASP A 540 26.75 6.66 14.86
N LEU A 541 26.62 8.00 14.75
CA LEU A 541 25.83 8.68 13.72
C LEU A 541 26.67 9.06 12.47
N SER A 542 27.93 8.62 12.37
CA SER A 542 28.81 8.98 11.24
C SER A 542 28.26 8.50 9.89
N GLY A 543 27.42 7.46 9.87
CA GLY A 543 26.76 6.95 8.67
C GLY A 543 25.57 7.77 8.14
N ASN A 544 25.18 8.85 8.84
CA ASN A 544 23.96 9.63 8.48
C ASN A 544 24.11 10.47 7.20
N HIS A 545 25.27 10.56 6.57
CA HIS A 545 25.45 11.24 5.30
C HIS A 545 25.01 10.36 4.11
N ALA A 546 24.69 11.01 3.00
CA ALA A 546 24.24 10.37 1.76
C ALA A 546 25.33 10.17 0.72
N TRP A 547 26.60 10.15 1.12
CA TRP A 547 27.74 10.09 0.19
C TRP A 547 27.93 8.74 -0.47
N LEU A 548 28.16 8.78 -1.77
CA LEU A 548 28.65 7.66 -2.55
C LEU A 548 30.19 7.65 -2.51
N ASP A 549 30.78 6.53 -2.13
CA ASP A 549 32.25 6.30 -2.10
C ASP A 549 33.07 7.33 -1.29
N GLY A 550 32.45 7.93 -0.25
CA GLY A 550 33.10 8.97 0.54
C GLY A 550 33.35 10.28 -0.21
N THR A 551 32.81 10.42 -1.41
CA THR A 551 32.89 11.60 -2.24
C THR A 551 31.52 12.16 -2.59
N TRP A 552 31.44 13.48 -2.81
CA TRP A 552 30.23 14.15 -3.24
C TRP A 552 30.05 14.06 -4.75
N GLY A 553 29.88 12.86 -5.28
CA GLY A 553 29.64 12.67 -6.71
C GLY A 553 28.21 12.93 -7.15
N ALA A 554 27.23 12.54 -6.31
CA ALA A 554 25.80 12.70 -6.56
C ALA A 554 25.07 12.82 -5.22
N SER A 555 23.84 13.31 -5.20
CA SER A 555 22.94 13.08 -4.06
C SER A 555 22.73 11.57 -3.94
N GLY A 556 22.82 11.04 -2.72
CA GLY A 556 22.92 9.60 -2.52
C GLY A 556 21.63 9.03 -1.91
N TRP A 557 21.81 8.26 -0.84
CA TRP A 557 20.70 7.64 -0.10
C TRP A 557 19.78 8.66 0.57
N VAL A 558 18.49 8.38 0.60
CA VAL A 558 17.54 9.04 1.51
C VAL A 558 17.72 8.42 2.89
N THR A 559 18.27 9.19 3.84
CA THR A 559 18.48 8.72 5.22
C THR A 559 17.28 9.05 6.10
N PHE A 560 16.96 8.16 7.07
CA PHE A 560 15.88 8.39 8.02
C PHE A 560 16.20 7.86 9.41
N MET A 561 15.59 8.48 10.43
CA MET A 561 15.63 8.05 11.81
C MET A 561 14.49 7.10 12.15
N GLU A 562 13.32 7.35 11.57
CA GLU A 562 12.09 6.57 11.70
C GLU A 562 11.44 6.46 10.32
N SER A 563 10.73 5.37 10.08
CA SER A 563 9.78 5.15 9.00
C SER A 563 8.55 4.42 9.54
N HIS A 564 7.56 4.14 8.70
CA HIS A 564 6.41 3.32 9.09
C HIS A 564 6.81 1.91 9.58
N ASP A 565 7.89 1.34 9.06
CA ASP A 565 8.40 0.00 9.41
C ASP A 565 9.19 -0.03 10.73
N GLU A 566 9.67 1.13 11.20
CA GLU A 566 10.60 1.19 12.31
C GLU A 566 9.92 1.56 13.62
N GLU A 567 10.50 1.09 14.72
CA GLU A 567 10.01 1.49 16.05
C GLU A 567 10.33 2.94 16.36
N ARG A 568 9.39 3.63 16.99
CA ARG A 568 9.50 5.03 17.39
C ARG A 568 10.61 5.25 18.43
N MET A 569 11.45 6.26 18.20
CA MET A 569 12.51 6.64 19.14
C MET A 569 11.95 7.00 20.52
N ALA A 570 10.84 7.76 20.57
CA ALA A 570 10.23 8.15 21.85
C ALA A 570 9.66 6.94 22.62
N TYR A 571 9.09 5.95 21.94
CA TYR A 571 8.69 4.69 22.58
C TYR A 571 9.91 3.95 23.16
N LYS A 572 11.01 3.87 22.41
CA LYS A 572 12.25 3.25 22.90
C LYS A 572 12.80 3.96 24.13
N GLN A 573 12.74 5.29 24.19
CA GLN A 573 13.13 6.08 25.37
C GLN A 573 12.33 5.70 26.61
N GLU A 574 11.02 5.54 26.47
CA GLU A 574 10.13 5.16 27.59
C GLU A 574 10.35 3.74 28.08
N LYS A 575 10.65 2.82 27.19
CA LYS A 575 10.83 1.40 27.53
C LYS A 575 12.26 1.08 27.98
N TYR A 576 13.25 1.58 27.26
CA TYR A 576 14.64 1.11 27.37
C TYR A 576 15.65 2.25 27.62
N GLY A 577 15.20 3.48 27.81
CA GLY A 577 16.04 4.64 28.03
C GLY A 577 16.90 4.55 29.29
N HIS A 578 18.04 5.23 29.28
CA HIS A 578 18.87 5.46 30.46
C HIS A 578 18.06 6.17 31.56
N SER A 579 18.40 5.97 32.82
CA SER A 579 17.65 6.52 33.98
C SER A 579 17.52 8.05 33.99
N SER A 580 18.39 8.77 33.30
CA SER A 580 18.29 10.23 33.12
C SER A 580 17.28 10.63 32.01
N VAL A 581 16.83 9.69 31.17
CA VAL A 581 15.91 9.87 30.06
C VAL A 581 14.56 9.24 30.37
N LYS A 582 14.54 7.96 30.70
CA LYS A 582 13.34 7.19 31.00
C LYS A 582 12.53 7.84 32.12
N GLY A 583 11.24 8.12 31.85
CA GLY A 583 10.35 8.77 32.82
C GLY A 583 10.59 10.27 33.00
N ASN A 584 11.47 10.88 32.22
CA ASN A 584 11.71 12.32 32.21
C ASN A 584 11.43 12.91 30.80
N GLU A 585 10.19 13.35 30.59
CA GLU A 585 9.75 13.86 29.29
C GLU A 585 10.65 14.99 28.78
N LYS A 586 11.06 15.93 29.64
CA LYS A 586 11.92 17.05 29.23
C LYS A 586 13.24 16.54 28.64
N ASN A 587 13.93 15.64 29.35
CA ASN A 587 15.21 15.10 28.90
C ASN A 587 15.06 14.22 27.69
N SER A 588 13.95 13.45 27.60
CA SER A 588 13.61 12.65 26.42
C SER A 588 13.44 13.54 25.18
N MET A 589 12.64 14.59 25.28
CA MET A 589 12.40 15.53 24.17
C MET A 589 13.67 16.32 23.82
N GLN A 590 14.52 16.68 24.80
CA GLN A 590 15.81 17.27 24.51
C GLN A 590 16.71 16.34 23.70
N ASN A 591 16.80 15.03 24.01
CA ASN A 591 17.56 14.09 23.21
C ASN A 591 17.00 13.93 21.79
N LEU A 592 15.67 13.96 21.61
CA LEU A 592 15.08 13.96 20.26
C LEU A 592 15.43 15.24 19.47
N ALA A 593 15.43 16.40 20.13
CA ALA A 593 15.86 17.65 19.51
C ALA A 593 17.35 17.60 19.11
N LEU A 594 18.21 16.99 19.94
CA LEU A 594 19.62 16.78 19.60
C LEU A 594 19.80 15.82 18.41
N ASN A 595 18.96 14.77 18.34
CA ASN A 595 18.90 13.90 17.17
C ASN A 595 18.52 14.69 15.91
N ALA A 596 17.52 15.58 15.97
CA ALA A 596 17.16 16.44 14.85
C ALA A 596 18.32 17.33 14.39
N VAL A 597 19.09 17.94 15.32
CA VAL A 597 20.31 18.71 15.02
C VAL A 597 21.34 17.84 14.27
N CYS A 598 21.63 16.66 14.80
CA CYS A 598 22.59 15.75 14.17
C CYS A 598 22.10 15.20 12.84
N PHE A 599 20.82 14.87 12.73
CA PHE A 599 20.20 14.30 11.54
C PHE A 599 20.17 15.30 10.38
N LEU A 600 19.59 16.48 10.62
CA LEU A 600 19.44 17.52 9.62
C LEU A 600 20.73 18.31 9.38
N GLY A 601 21.67 18.27 10.34
CA GLY A 601 23.01 18.85 10.22
C GLY A 601 23.98 18.07 9.33
N THR A 602 23.55 17.00 8.66
CA THR A 602 24.37 16.26 7.72
C THR A 602 23.84 16.38 6.30
N PRO A 603 24.73 16.30 5.30
CA PRO A 603 24.37 16.44 3.89
C PRO A 603 23.47 15.29 3.35
N GLY A 604 22.78 15.59 2.24
CA GLY A 604 21.95 14.67 1.48
C GLY A 604 20.47 14.70 1.87
N PRO A 605 19.63 13.95 1.15
CA PRO A 605 18.21 13.83 1.39
C PRO A 605 17.90 13.26 2.78
N LYS A 606 16.82 13.71 3.39
CA LYS A 606 16.34 13.28 4.71
C LYS A 606 14.87 12.96 4.68
N MET A 607 14.43 11.92 5.39
CA MET A 607 13.03 11.59 5.55
C MET A 607 12.64 11.59 7.02
N ILE A 608 11.48 12.17 7.32
CA ILE A 608 10.86 12.27 8.65
C ILE A 608 9.55 11.48 8.59
N TRP A 609 9.37 10.49 9.46
CA TRP A 609 8.09 9.81 9.64
C TRP A 609 7.11 10.69 10.43
N GLN A 610 5.86 10.77 9.96
CA GLN A 610 4.81 11.63 10.55
C GLN A 610 4.79 11.58 12.08
N MET A 611 4.64 12.75 12.72
CA MET A 611 4.63 12.95 14.16
C MET A 611 5.96 12.67 14.88
N GLY A 612 7.03 12.23 14.18
CA GLY A 612 8.36 12.04 14.75
C GLY A 612 8.94 13.34 15.33
N GLU A 613 8.65 14.48 14.65
CA GLU A 613 9.03 15.82 15.08
C GLU A 613 8.29 16.30 16.36
N LEU A 614 7.25 15.58 16.75
CA LEU A 614 6.52 15.79 18.03
C LEU A 614 6.85 14.71 19.07
N GLY A 615 7.80 13.82 18.77
CA GLY A 615 8.18 12.73 19.67
C GLY A 615 7.05 11.73 19.90
N TYR A 616 6.42 11.25 18.82
CA TYR A 616 5.36 10.25 18.88
C TYR A 616 5.86 8.97 19.56
N ASN A 617 5.15 8.50 20.59
CA ASN A 617 5.63 7.47 21.51
C ASN A 617 4.76 6.21 21.63
N TYR A 618 3.84 6.01 20.68
CA TYR A 618 3.11 4.75 20.57
C TYR A 618 3.96 3.73 19.81
N ASN A 619 3.87 2.48 20.22
CA ASN A 619 4.51 1.33 19.62
C ASN A 619 3.94 1.06 18.21
N LYS A 620 4.77 0.59 17.29
CA LYS A 620 4.31 0.24 15.93
C LYS A 620 3.28 -0.91 15.92
N TRP A 621 3.23 -1.77 16.94
CA TRP A 621 2.23 -2.84 17.09
C TRP A 621 1.08 -2.45 18.03
N CYS A 622 0.86 -1.20 18.35
CA CYS A 622 -0.28 -0.81 19.17
C CYS A 622 -1.58 -0.90 18.33
N SER A 623 -2.66 -1.28 19.00
CA SER A 623 -4.01 -1.19 18.44
C SER A 623 -4.48 0.27 18.30
N THR A 624 -5.61 0.47 17.66
CA THR A 624 -6.21 1.79 17.42
C THR A 624 -6.47 2.58 18.71
N ASP A 625 -6.73 1.92 19.83
CA ASP A 625 -6.88 2.58 21.14
C ASP A 625 -5.54 2.87 21.84
N GLY A 626 -4.42 2.45 21.27
CA GLY A 626 -3.08 2.63 21.80
C GLY A 626 -2.61 1.54 22.75
N THR A 627 -3.34 0.43 22.88
CA THR A 627 -2.88 -0.73 23.66
C THR A 627 -1.63 -1.35 23.02
N ASP A 628 -0.60 -1.58 23.84
CA ASP A 628 0.72 -2.09 23.42
C ASP A 628 0.69 -3.62 23.25
N TYR A 629 0.91 -4.10 22.04
CA TYR A 629 1.01 -5.52 21.67
C TYR A 629 2.42 -5.94 21.27
N THR A 630 3.44 -5.37 21.88
CA THR A 630 4.85 -5.65 21.57
C THR A 630 5.14 -7.15 21.51
N GLY A 631 5.70 -7.58 20.39
CA GLY A 631 6.23 -8.94 20.20
C GLY A 631 5.23 -9.95 19.63
N THR A 632 3.99 -9.57 19.33
CA THR A 632 3.00 -10.47 18.71
C THR A 632 2.96 -10.33 17.20
N GLY A 633 3.35 -9.16 16.64
CA GLY A 633 3.16 -8.82 15.22
C GLY A 633 1.70 -8.52 14.87
N GLU A 634 0.78 -8.70 15.81
CA GLU A 634 -0.62 -8.27 15.67
C GLU A 634 -0.72 -6.75 15.71
N HIS A 635 -1.72 -6.20 15.08
CA HIS A 635 -2.03 -4.77 15.08
C HIS A 635 -0.98 -3.85 14.41
N GLU A 636 0.01 -4.39 13.67
CA GLU A 636 1.04 -3.56 13.04
C GLU A 636 0.42 -2.60 12.01
N THR A 637 -0.53 -3.08 11.22
CA THR A 637 -1.22 -2.30 10.18
C THR A 637 -2.50 -1.62 10.64
N ASP A 638 -2.90 -1.77 11.92
CA ASP A 638 -4.03 -1.05 12.47
C ASP A 638 -3.79 0.46 12.47
N ARG A 639 -4.85 1.25 12.39
CA ARG A 639 -4.77 2.71 12.59
C ARG A 639 -4.13 3.04 13.93
N LYS A 640 -3.24 4.03 13.94
CA LYS A 640 -2.56 4.49 15.14
C LYS A 640 -3.27 5.69 15.77
N PRO A 641 -3.19 5.85 17.10
CA PRO A 641 -3.80 7.00 17.79
C PRO A 641 -3.31 8.34 17.24
N VAL A 642 -4.21 9.20 16.79
CA VAL A 642 -3.89 10.54 16.32
C VAL A 642 -3.58 11.46 17.52
N LYS A 643 -2.45 12.18 17.51
CA LYS A 643 -1.94 12.94 18.67
C LYS A 643 -1.56 14.39 18.36
N TRP A 644 -2.42 15.11 17.65
CA TRP A 644 -2.16 16.54 17.37
C TRP A 644 -2.03 17.42 18.63
N ASN A 645 -2.61 17.01 19.75
CA ASN A 645 -2.45 17.69 21.03
C ASN A 645 -1.00 17.66 21.57
N TYR A 646 -0.11 16.83 21.01
CA TYR A 646 1.32 16.87 21.32
C TYR A 646 1.96 18.20 20.96
N TYR A 647 1.44 18.89 19.95
CA TYR A 647 1.88 20.22 19.56
C TYR A 647 1.67 21.29 20.64
N ASP A 648 0.73 21.10 21.56
CA ASP A 648 0.45 22.02 22.68
C ASP A 648 1.38 21.79 23.88
N ASN A 649 2.12 20.68 23.92
CA ASN A 649 3.08 20.36 24.99
C ASN A 649 4.40 21.09 24.74
N ALA A 650 4.86 21.88 25.71
CA ALA A 650 6.05 22.74 25.56
C ALA A 650 7.35 21.97 25.28
N ASN A 651 7.53 20.75 25.85
CA ASN A 651 8.72 19.95 25.61
C ASN A 651 8.72 19.36 24.19
N ARG A 652 7.57 18.90 23.69
CA ARG A 652 7.39 18.36 22.34
C ARG A 652 7.45 19.48 21.29
N ARG A 653 6.84 20.62 21.61
CA ARG A 653 6.94 21.82 20.77
C ARG A 653 8.40 22.29 20.60
N TYR A 654 9.24 22.16 21.62
CA TYR A 654 10.67 22.45 21.50
C TYR A 654 11.35 21.55 20.44
N VAL A 655 11.00 20.28 20.34
CA VAL A 655 11.51 19.39 19.28
C VAL A 655 11.12 19.91 17.91
N TYR A 656 9.83 20.19 17.72
CA TYR A 656 9.30 20.75 16.48
C TYR A 656 10.01 22.06 16.09
N ASP A 657 10.20 22.98 17.04
CA ASP A 657 10.88 24.26 16.79
C ASP A 657 12.34 24.07 16.35
N VAL A 658 13.02 23.03 16.84
CA VAL A 658 14.37 22.66 16.41
C VAL A 658 14.35 22.10 14.97
N TYR A 659 13.38 21.25 14.64
CA TYR A 659 13.19 20.77 13.26
C TYR A 659 12.97 21.94 12.30
N CYS A 660 12.09 22.90 12.62
CA CYS A 660 11.84 24.07 11.80
C CYS A 660 13.13 24.86 11.52
N LYS A 661 13.90 25.20 12.55
CA LYS A 661 15.15 25.96 12.40
C LYS A 661 16.20 25.23 11.58
N MET A 662 16.30 23.92 11.73
CA MET A 662 17.26 23.12 10.96
C MET A 662 16.82 22.95 9.50
N ASN A 663 15.51 22.84 9.25
CA ASN A 663 14.95 22.80 7.90
C ASN A 663 15.07 24.15 7.19
N ASP A 664 14.82 25.26 7.89
CA ASP A 664 15.05 26.63 7.36
C ASP A 664 16.52 26.79 6.96
N LEU A 665 17.47 26.39 7.82
CA LEU A 665 18.90 26.43 7.49
C LEU A 665 19.21 25.67 6.19
N ARG A 666 18.60 24.48 5.99
CA ARG A 666 18.78 23.68 4.78
C ARG A 666 18.15 24.33 3.56
N ASN A 667 16.94 24.87 3.72
CA ASN A 667 16.17 25.49 2.64
C ASN A 667 16.81 26.77 2.13
N ASP A 668 17.36 27.57 3.04
CA ASP A 668 17.99 28.85 2.71
C ASP A 668 19.44 28.69 2.21
N ASN A 669 20.06 27.51 2.44
CA ASN A 669 21.43 27.24 2.05
C ASN A 669 21.59 25.80 1.46
N PRO A 670 20.83 25.44 0.43
CA PRO A 670 20.82 24.07 -0.10
C PRO A 670 22.18 23.60 -0.58
N GLU A 671 23.05 24.50 -1.04
CA GLU A 671 24.40 24.18 -1.47
C GLU A 671 25.27 23.62 -0.35
N LEU A 672 25.02 23.95 0.90
CA LEU A 672 25.73 23.38 2.05
C LEU A 672 25.38 21.90 2.29
N PHE A 673 24.19 21.47 1.87
CA PHE A 673 23.70 20.12 2.11
C PHE A 673 23.71 19.24 0.85
N GLY A 674 23.97 19.84 -0.31
CA GLY A 674 24.05 19.20 -1.61
C GLY A 674 25.48 18.85 -2.03
N LYS A 675 25.63 18.61 -3.32
CA LYS A 675 26.89 18.18 -3.96
C LYS A 675 28.03 19.19 -3.76
N GLY A 676 29.20 18.68 -3.41
CA GLY A 676 30.44 19.46 -3.31
C GLY A 676 30.64 20.19 -1.98
N ALA A 677 29.74 20.05 -1.01
CA ALA A 677 29.99 20.54 0.34
C ALA A 677 31.05 19.70 1.06
N TYR A 678 31.89 20.34 1.87
CA TYR A 678 32.85 19.63 2.73
C TYR A 678 32.22 19.38 4.10
N TYR A 679 32.17 18.12 4.50
CA TYR A 679 31.62 17.69 5.78
C TYR A 679 32.69 16.96 6.60
N SER A 680 32.76 17.26 7.91
CA SER A 680 33.71 16.64 8.83
C SER A 680 33.22 16.77 10.27
N GLY A 681 33.98 16.24 11.24
CA GLY A 681 33.86 16.61 12.64
C GLY A 681 34.32 18.05 12.89
N VAL A 682 34.09 18.53 14.10
CA VAL A 682 34.53 19.88 14.55
C VAL A 682 35.40 19.77 15.79
N GLY A 683 36.63 20.32 15.71
CA GLY A 683 37.62 20.18 16.78
C GLY A 683 37.95 18.70 17.05
N ASN A 684 37.78 18.26 18.30
CA ASN A 684 38.00 16.87 18.71
C ASN A 684 36.71 16.02 18.69
N TYR A 685 35.61 16.54 18.18
CA TYR A 685 34.31 15.90 18.20
C TYR A 685 33.81 15.54 16.80
N SER A 686 33.15 14.39 16.71
CA SER A 686 32.54 13.88 15.48
C SER A 686 31.17 13.29 15.79
N MET A 687 30.51 12.79 14.78
CA MET A 687 29.23 12.10 14.90
C MET A 687 29.33 10.74 15.60
N SER A 688 30.53 10.19 15.75
CA SER A 688 30.80 8.99 16.58
C SER A 688 31.14 9.31 18.05
N SER A 689 31.40 10.57 18.39
CA SER A 689 31.72 10.99 19.78
C SER A 689 30.52 10.84 20.72
N TRP A 690 30.79 10.66 22.03
CA TRP A 690 29.79 10.57 23.09
C TRP A 690 30.29 11.15 24.41
N PRO A 691 29.50 11.87 25.20
CA PRO A 691 28.11 12.29 24.96
C PRO A 691 27.97 13.53 24.07
N LEU A 692 29.05 14.25 23.78
CA LEU A 692 29.09 15.42 22.93
C LEU A 692 29.42 15.00 21.49
N LYS A 693 28.46 15.15 20.58
CA LYS A 693 28.66 15.00 19.15
C LYS A 693 28.98 16.34 18.51
N GLY A 694 29.76 16.32 17.38
CA GLY A 694 30.10 17.52 16.68
C GLY A 694 30.23 17.29 15.18
N PHE A 695 29.81 18.29 14.37
CA PHE A 695 29.95 18.29 12.92
C PHE A 695 30.29 19.69 12.38
N SER A 696 30.84 19.72 11.19
CA SER A 696 31.11 20.93 10.42
C SER A 696 30.78 20.71 8.95
N ILE A 697 30.12 21.69 8.35
CA ILE A 697 29.86 21.74 6.90
C ILE A 697 30.37 23.04 6.36
N GLU A 698 31.01 23.00 5.18
CA GLU A 698 31.57 24.19 4.55
C GLU A 698 31.47 24.11 3.02
N LYS A 699 31.04 25.20 2.40
CA LYS A 699 31.05 25.40 0.95
C LYS A 699 31.00 26.89 0.61
N ASP A 700 31.79 27.31 -0.35
CA ASP A 700 31.80 28.67 -0.93
C ASP A 700 31.85 29.80 0.13
N GLY A 701 32.65 29.58 1.18
CA GLY A 701 32.80 30.52 2.28
C GLY A 701 31.69 30.51 3.33
N LYS A 702 30.61 29.78 3.10
CA LYS A 702 29.58 29.48 4.11
C LYS A 702 30.06 28.34 4.99
N LYS A 703 29.83 28.47 6.31
CA LYS A 703 30.25 27.44 7.28
C LYS A 703 29.24 27.29 8.41
N VAL A 704 28.95 26.04 8.72
CA VAL A 704 28.13 25.61 9.86
C VAL A 704 28.95 24.72 10.77
N CYS A 705 28.86 24.90 12.08
CA CYS A 705 29.41 24.01 13.09
C CYS A 705 28.33 23.64 14.09
N GLY A 706 28.04 22.35 14.26
CA GLY A 706 27.05 21.85 15.21
C GLY A 706 27.67 21.09 16.37
N TYR A 707 27.10 21.25 17.56
CA TYR A 707 27.46 20.52 18.77
C TYR A 707 26.18 20.10 19.48
N ALA A 708 26.10 18.84 19.92
CA ALA A 708 24.95 18.27 20.61
C ALA A 708 25.40 17.43 21.80
N ASN A 709 25.06 17.80 23.03
CA ASN A 709 25.46 17.13 24.25
C ASN A 709 24.28 16.39 24.89
N TYR A 710 24.29 15.06 24.80
CA TYR A 710 23.16 14.20 25.16
C TYR A 710 23.03 13.96 26.68
N HIS A 711 21.79 13.81 27.17
CA HIS A 711 21.50 13.12 28.41
C HIS A 711 21.78 11.63 28.27
N GLY A 712 22.34 11.01 29.28
CA GLY A 712 22.54 9.56 29.26
C GLY A 712 23.75 9.10 30.03
N ASP A 713 24.24 7.90 29.70
CA ASP A 713 25.48 7.35 30.24
C ASP A 713 26.65 8.29 29.92
N LYS A 714 27.49 8.56 30.91
CA LYS A 714 28.58 9.56 30.82
C LYS A 714 28.10 10.99 30.50
N GLY A 715 26.81 11.26 30.67
CA GLY A 715 26.27 12.62 30.54
C GLY A 715 26.90 13.59 31.55
N GLY A 716 26.62 14.86 31.36
CA GLY A 716 27.14 15.95 32.18
C GLY A 716 27.61 17.13 31.34
N SER A 717 28.18 18.13 31.96
CA SER A 717 28.71 19.29 31.23
C SER A 717 29.97 18.92 30.45
N GLN A 718 29.99 19.31 29.15
CA GLN A 718 31.14 19.11 28.26
C GLN A 718 31.73 20.46 27.87
N THR A 719 33.04 20.63 28.03
CA THR A 719 33.76 21.83 27.60
C THR A 719 34.49 21.54 26.30
N PHE A 720 34.33 22.43 25.30
CA PHE A 720 34.90 22.31 23.98
C PHE A 720 35.31 23.67 23.45
N SER A 721 36.11 23.70 22.40
CA SER A 721 36.53 24.94 21.74
C SER A 721 35.72 25.19 20.49
N VAL A 722 35.06 26.34 20.44
CA VAL A 722 34.44 26.90 19.23
C VAL A 722 35.53 27.45 18.32
N PRO A 723 35.53 27.18 17.00
CA PRO A 723 36.50 27.73 16.07
C PRO A 723 36.59 29.26 16.15
N SER A 724 37.78 29.81 15.86
CA SER A 724 37.99 31.27 15.85
C SER A 724 37.03 31.95 14.89
N GLY A 725 36.56 33.15 15.28
CA GLY A 725 35.61 33.96 14.50
C GLY A 725 34.38 34.42 15.29
N THR A 726 33.47 35.04 14.62
CA THR A 726 32.15 35.42 15.13
C THR A 726 31.08 34.64 14.47
N TRP A 727 30.23 33.99 15.25
CA TRP A 727 29.20 33.07 14.85
C TRP A 727 27.83 33.54 15.33
N THR A 728 26.79 33.08 14.71
CA THR A 728 25.42 33.15 15.25
C THR A 728 24.93 31.74 15.55
N ASP A 729 24.45 31.49 16.74
CA ASP A 729 23.73 30.26 17.06
C ASP A 729 22.30 30.39 16.56
N ILE A 730 21.90 29.57 15.58
CA ILE A 730 20.56 29.63 14.99
C ILE A 730 19.46 29.16 15.95
N LEU A 731 19.81 28.33 16.95
CA LEU A 731 18.83 27.83 17.90
C LEU A 731 18.37 28.93 18.87
N SER A 732 19.29 29.78 19.31
CA SER A 732 19.00 30.88 20.27
C SER A 732 19.01 32.28 19.67
N GLY A 733 19.52 32.47 18.47
CA GLY A 733 19.76 33.78 17.83
C GLY A 733 20.93 34.56 18.42
N LYS A 734 21.70 34.01 19.36
CA LYS A 734 22.79 34.73 20.06
C LYS A 734 24.07 34.70 19.26
N THR A 735 24.85 35.78 19.41
CA THR A 735 26.22 35.84 18.91
C THR A 735 27.16 35.05 19.81
N VAL A 736 28.04 34.23 19.19
CA VAL A 736 29.01 33.37 19.82
C VAL A 736 30.39 33.71 19.24
N HIS A 737 31.40 33.88 20.06
CA HIS A 737 32.78 34.14 19.62
C HIS A 737 33.63 32.90 19.78
N GLY A 738 34.70 32.76 18.97
CA GLY A 738 35.66 31.66 19.14
C GLY A 738 36.22 31.59 20.56
N GLY A 739 36.45 30.38 21.08
CA GLY A 739 36.93 30.16 22.43
C GLY A 739 36.31 28.95 23.12
N ASN A 740 36.56 28.78 24.41
CA ASN A 740 36.04 27.65 25.20
C ASN A 740 34.60 27.92 25.64
N TYR A 741 33.73 26.94 25.39
CA TYR A 741 32.34 26.91 25.82
C TYR A 741 32.02 25.63 26.54
N THR A 742 30.97 25.69 27.37
CA THR A 742 30.44 24.52 28.06
C THR A 742 28.97 24.35 27.70
N LEU A 743 28.61 23.14 27.27
CA LEU A 743 27.22 22.71 27.13
C LEU A 743 26.86 21.73 28.24
N HIS A 744 25.69 21.94 28.84
CA HIS A 744 25.09 20.97 29.75
C HIS A 744 24.41 19.87 28.96
N SER A 745 24.15 18.70 29.60
CA SER A 745 23.36 17.67 28.94
C SER A 745 21.99 18.22 28.50
N GLY A 746 21.57 17.83 27.28
CA GLY A 746 20.34 18.29 26.66
C GLY A 746 20.47 19.59 25.85
N GLU A 747 21.68 20.19 25.79
CA GLU A 747 21.93 21.43 25.06
C GLU A 747 22.65 21.18 23.74
N ALA A 748 22.39 22.06 22.78
CA ALA A 748 23.05 22.12 21.48
C ALA A 748 23.46 23.54 21.11
N LEU A 749 24.43 23.67 20.21
CA LEU A 749 24.75 24.87 19.45
C LEU A 749 24.82 24.53 17.97
N VAL A 750 24.18 25.37 17.15
CA VAL A 750 24.32 25.30 15.68
C VAL A 750 24.79 26.67 15.21
N LEU A 751 26.08 26.76 14.99
CA LEU A 751 26.81 28.00 14.72
C LEU A 751 26.98 28.21 13.23
N VAL A 752 26.55 29.37 12.74
CA VAL A 752 26.70 29.78 11.35
C VAL A 752 27.54 31.04 11.25
N ASN A 753 28.39 31.12 10.23
CA ASN A 753 29.15 32.36 9.95
C ASN A 753 28.26 33.39 9.23
N SER A 754 28.77 34.61 9.06
CA SER A 754 28.01 35.73 8.48
C SER A 754 27.59 35.54 7.01
N SER A 755 28.18 34.56 6.30
CA SER A 755 27.85 34.26 4.90
C SER A 755 26.66 33.32 4.74
N VAL A 756 26.22 32.65 5.82
CA VAL A 756 25.06 31.76 5.81
C VAL A 756 23.77 32.57 5.94
N VAL A 757 22.79 32.30 5.09
CA VAL A 757 21.44 32.89 5.16
C VAL A 757 20.69 32.33 6.36
N ARG A 758 19.86 33.18 7.02
CA ARG A 758 19.17 32.87 8.27
C ARG A 758 17.70 33.25 8.19
#